data_a0dcc531f591f0564d18614762c5cb42
#
_entry.id   a0dcc531f591f0564d18614762c5cb42
#
_cell.length_a   1.000
_cell.length_b   1.000
_cell.length_c   1.000
_cell.angle_alpha   90.00
_cell.angle_beta   90.00
_cell.angle_gamma   90.00
#
_symmetry.space_group_name_H-M   'P 1'
#
loop_
_entity.id
_entity.type
_entity.pdbx_description
1 polymer ?
#
loop_
_entity_poly.entity_id
_entity_poly.type
_entity_poly.pdbx_seq_one_letter_code
_entity_poly.pdbx_strand_id
1 'polypeptide(L)'
;MSITHRGVYRHADMKRLFNPASIAVIGASPRVGSFADRTISALSGYTGRLHLVNSRYEKIGEQPCYPSVAALPEVPDCCIVVAAKDAVEEITLDCAKAGVGGLMMYASGFSETGRAEDIAAQIRLAEIGRNAGMRIVGPNCIGMLNFASKAGVTFMIPPPMEAPLPHALGLVSQSGALGFSLAQSVMRGVSVSHLLTTGNSSDIDVADCVSFLADDPACRAIACVFEGMPDPMRFIEAAQIADAADKPLIVFKLGTGEQGAAAAMSHTGSLAGSQAAYRAAFERAGAILVDNFEAMVETASFMAKAPKPKARGVAVVAVSGGAAIMSADRAEERGIPLPQPTPPVQAILESRIPDFGSARNPCDVTAQVANDPESLTACASAMLGEDHYGTLLYAQIYSTELSAKRPGELAAIAEQHNKPICVVWTTEWLEGFGSKEAEQNPRIGLFRSMDRCFATLDHWHKREERRGAGPRHYQRVARPEAAQEAAKLIAAAQDRTLTEREAKQVLAAYGVPVVPERLTTNEDEALAAAKALGWPVAIKVESPDLPHKTEAGVIRLKLKDEAELRDAFRAVMANAKHHAPNARINGVLVQPMAKPGVEIMVGARIDPLMGPLVVAGLGGVLVELMRDSALALAPVTKTEARDLLGRLKGRAALEGFRGAPAADMDRLSDIIVRLSEFAADQRDVITELDVNPIIIAGSDAVAVDALIVKA
;
A
#
# COMPACT_ATOMS: atom_id res chain seq x y z
N MET A 1 22.99 -8.22 -10.73
CA MET A 1 23.68 -8.03 -9.43
C MET A 1 22.71 -8.48 -8.33
N SER A 2 23.11 -9.41 -7.47
CA SER A 2 22.32 -9.79 -6.29
C SER A 2 22.22 -8.58 -5.38
N ILE A 3 21.01 -8.04 -5.21
CA ILE A 3 20.75 -6.96 -4.24
C ILE A 3 20.93 -7.60 -2.86
N THR A 4 22.02 -7.28 -2.18
CA THR A 4 22.19 -7.68 -0.78
C THR A 4 21.17 -6.89 0.04
N HIS A 5 20.17 -7.58 0.57
CA HIS A 5 19.15 -6.98 1.42
C HIS A 5 19.84 -6.35 2.66
N ARG A 6 19.68 -5.01 2.79
CA ARG A 6 20.08 -4.25 3.98
C ARG A 6 18.83 -3.94 4.80
N GLY A 7 18.81 -4.29 6.07
CA GLY A 7 17.74 -3.85 6.98
C GLY A 7 17.63 -2.31 7.02
N VAL A 8 16.49 -1.81 7.48
CA VAL A 8 16.30 -0.35 7.62
C VAL A 8 17.12 0.20 8.78
N TYR A 9 17.63 1.41 8.64
CA TYR A 9 18.22 2.13 9.76
C TYR A 9 17.14 2.52 10.78
N ARG A 10 17.50 2.49 12.06
CA ARG A 10 16.60 2.87 13.16
C ARG A 10 16.82 4.33 13.54
N HIS A 11 15.91 4.87 14.35
CA HIS A 11 15.97 6.24 14.83
C HIS A 11 17.36 6.61 15.41
N ALA A 12 17.96 5.74 16.20
CA ALA A 12 19.28 5.97 16.80
C ALA A 12 20.40 6.18 15.78
N ASP A 13 20.34 5.45 14.65
CA ASP A 13 21.35 5.52 13.58
C ASP A 13 21.31 6.85 12.83
N MET A 14 20.14 7.51 12.80
CA MET A 14 19.87 8.70 12.02
C MET A 14 19.63 9.96 12.84
N LYS A 15 19.62 9.83 14.18
CA LYS A 15 19.30 10.94 15.10
C LYS A 15 20.21 12.15 14.91
N ARG A 16 21.51 11.94 14.72
CA ARG A 16 22.45 13.04 14.48
C ARG A 16 22.16 13.78 13.18
N LEU A 17 21.66 13.11 12.16
CA LEU A 17 21.31 13.71 10.87
C LEU A 17 19.99 14.45 10.92
N PHE A 18 18.91 13.84 11.45
CA PHE A 18 17.56 14.37 11.36
C PHE A 18 17.12 15.22 12.59
N ASN A 19 17.77 15.02 13.75
CA ASN A 19 17.59 15.82 14.96
C ASN A 19 18.94 16.40 15.44
N PRO A 20 19.67 17.14 14.56
CA PRO A 20 21.00 17.61 14.87
C PRO A 20 20.99 18.65 16.00
N ALA A 21 21.99 18.60 16.90
CA ALA A 21 22.31 19.65 17.85
C ALA A 21 23.29 20.67 17.27
N SER A 22 24.02 20.28 16.22
CA SER A 22 24.94 21.16 15.48
C SER A 22 24.90 20.88 13.97
N ILE A 23 24.89 21.96 13.18
CA ILE A 23 24.87 21.92 11.72
C ILE A 23 26.04 22.70 11.18
N ALA A 24 26.74 22.15 10.15
CA ALA A 24 27.73 22.89 9.39
C ALA A 24 27.31 23.03 7.91
N VAL A 25 27.39 24.25 7.37
CA VAL A 25 27.15 24.51 5.92
C VAL A 25 28.51 24.54 5.21
N ILE A 26 28.81 23.52 4.44
CA ILE A 26 30.04 23.38 3.66
C ILE A 26 29.82 24.03 2.28
N GLY A 27 30.69 24.93 1.89
CA GLY A 27 30.50 25.79 0.72
C GLY A 27 29.69 27.05 1.03
N ALA A 28 29.67 27.46 2.30
CA ALA A 28 29.02 28.69 2.73
C ALA A 28 29.50 29.89 1.92
N SER A 29 28.61 30.82 1.55
CA SER A 29 28.93 31.94 0.66
C SER A 29 28.08 33.17 1.01
N PRO A 30 28.66 34.37 0.99
CA PRO A 30 27.89 35.61 1.16
C PRO A 30 27.16 36.06 -0.11
N ARG A 31 27.25 35.31 -1.21
CA ARG A 31 26.61 35.67 -2.49
C ARG A 31 25.09 35.53 -2.36
N VAL A 32 24.42 36.68 -2.35
CA VAL A 32 22.94 36.77 -2.27
C VAL A 32 22.28 35.92 -3.36
N GLY A 33 21.26 35.15 -2.95
CA GLY A 33 20.47 34.27 -3.82
C GLY A 33 21.14 32.97 -4.19
N SER A 34 22.39 32.69 -3.75
CA SER A 34 23.03 31.38 -3.92
C SER A 34 22.34 30.32 -3.04
N PHE A 35 22.52 29.03 -3.35
CA PHE A 35 22.00 27.95 -2.52
C PHE A 35 22.53 28.03 -1.08
N ALA A 36 23.79 28.42 -0.90
CA ALA A 36 24.38 28.60 0.43
C ALA A 36 23.72 29.73 1.20
N ASP A 37 23.51 30.89 0.58
CA ASP A 37 22.82 32.04 1.19
C ASP A 37 21.39 31.70 1.60
N ARG A 38 20.65 31.05 0.69
CA ARG A 38 19.28 30.58 1.00
C ARG A 38 19.25 29.56 2.13
N THR A 39 20.21 28.63 2.17
CA THR A 39 20.31 27.64 3.24
C THR A 39 20.61 28.29 4.59
N ILE A 40 21.55 29.23 4.62
CA ILE A 40 21.87 30.01 5.85
C ILE A 40 20.63 30.79 6.31
N SER A 41 19.90 31.41 5.37
CA SER A 41 18.65 32.13 5.65
C SER A 41 17.56 31.21 6.19
N ALA A 42 17.39 30.01 5.62
CA ALA A 42 16.43 29.02 6.07
C ALA A 42 16.75 28.48 7.49
N LEU A 43 18.02 28.55 7.91
CA LEU A 43 18.49 28.16 9.24
C LEU A 43 18.47 29.32 10.27
N SER A 44 17.99 30.51 9.91
CA SER A 44 18.00 31.68 10.82
C SER A 44 17.21 31.45 12.13
N GLY A 45 16.21 30.57 12.12
CA GLY A 45 15.44 30.19 13.31
C GLY A 45 15.95 28.95 14.03
N TYR A 46 16.99 28.30 13.54
CA TYR A 46 17.51 27.05 14.11
C TYR A 46 18.00 27.24 15.53
N THR A 47 17.58 26.37 16.43
CA THR A 47 17.85 26.49 17.88
C THR A 47 19.16 25.85 18.33
N GLY A 48 19.82 25.08 17.44
CA GLY A 48 21.12 24.47 17.68
C GLY A 48 22.29 25.37 17.25
N ARG A 49 23.49 24.78 17.18
CA ARG A 49 24.73 25.48 16.79
C ARG A 49 24.92 25.41 15.27
N LEU A 50 25.11 26.57 14.64
CA LEU A 50 25.35 26.69 13.21
C LEU A 50 26.81 27.08 12.95
N HIS A 51 27.50 26.32 12.11
CA HIS A 51 28.87 26.57 11.67
C HIS A 51 28.92 26.80 10.16
N LEU A 52 29.78 27.70 9.70
CA LEU A 52 29.99 27.98 8.30
C LEU A 52 31.38 27.50 7.90
N VAL A 53 31.48 26.80 6.73
CA VAL A 53 32.75 26.25 6.24
C VAL A 53 32.98 26.68 4.80
N ASN A 54 34.07 27.43 4.57
CA ASN A 54 34.59 27.79 3.25
C ASN A 54 36.03 28.32 3.40
N SER A 55 36.96 27.80 2.59
CA SER A 55 38.38 28.20 2.63
C SER A 55 38.67 29.64 2.14
N ARG A 56 37.66 30.31 1.53
CA ARG A 56 37.82 31.64 0.93
C ARG A 56 37.41 32.78 1.86
N TYR A 57 36.74 32.50 2.97
CA TYR A 57 36.17 33.52 3.84
C TYR A 57 36.54 33.24 5.30
N GLU A 58 36.89 34.28 6.03
CA GLU A 58 37.07 34.22 7.49
C GLU A 58 35.76 34.46 8.24
N LYS A 59 34.83 35.20 7.64
CA LYS A 59 33.51 35.52 8.14
C LYS A 59 32.50 35.64 7.01
N ILE A 60 31.23 35.30 7.30
CA ILE A 60 30.07 35.58 6.45
C ILE A 60 29.05 36.31 7.31
N GLY A 61 28.76 37.56 7.03
CA GLY A 61 28.08 38.45 7.96
C GLY A 61 28.89 38.55 9.25
N GLU A 62 28.23 38.40 10.38
CA GLU A 62 28.90 38.43 11.70
C GLU A 62 29.39 37.03 12.15
N GLN A 63 29.10 35.96 11.41
CA GLN A 63 29.45 34.60 11.80
C GLN A 63 30.85 34.22 11.32
N PRO A 64 31.65 33.55 12.20
CA PRO A 64 32.94 32.96 11.77
C PRO A 64 32.74 31.93 10.68
N CYS A 65 33.66 31.91 9.71
CA CYS A 65 33.71 30.90 8.65
C CYS A 65 35.06 30.17 8.74
N TYR A 66 34.99 28.87 8.83
CA TYR A 66 36.15 28.01 9.03
C TYR A 66 36.64 27.45 7.72
N PRO A 67 37.96 27.25 7.54
CA PRO A 67 38.53 26.82 6.27
C PRO A 67 38.20 25.36 5.89
N SER A 68 37.92 24.52 6.86
CA SER A 68 37.60 23.10 6.67
C SER A 68 36.74 22.55 7.83
N VAL A 69 36.15 21.37 7.64
CA VAL A 69 35.40 20.66 8.72
C VAL A 69 36.31 20.31 9.92
N ALA A 70 37.58 19.97 9.65
CA ALA A 70 38.57 19.68 10.67
C ALA A 70 38.96 20.90 11.53
N ALA A 71 38.73 22.12 11.06
CA ALA A 71 39.02 23.36 11.77
C ALA A 71 37.83 23.84 12.68
N LEU A 72 36.71 23.15 12.63
CA LEU A 72 35.52 23.48 13.44
C LEU A 72 35.80 23.26 14.95
N PRO A 73 35.17 24.04 15.84
CA PRO A 73 35.35 23.90 17.28
C PRO A 73 34.75 22.60 17.86
N GLU A 74 33.91 21.92 17.09
CA GLU A 74 33.30 20.64 17.42
C GLU A 74 33.03 19.81 16.16
N VAL A 75 32.77 18.52 16.32
CA VAL A 75 32.35 17.64 15.23
C VAL A 75 30.84 17.83 15.00
N PRO A 76 30.40 18.31 13.82
CA PRO A 76 28.99 18.54 13.55
C PRO A 76 28.16 17.25 13.55
N ASP A 77 26.90 17.34 13.96
CA ASP A 77 25.96 16.25 13.79
C ASP A 77 25.53 16.09 12.33
N CYS A 78 25.24 17.21 11.67
CA CYS A 78 24.84 17.25 10.27
C CYS A 78 25.69 18.26 9.48
N CYS A 79 26.20 17.84 8.33
CA CYS A 79 26.82 18.76 7.36
C CYS A 79 25.95 18.86 6.10
N ILE A 80 25.73 20.11 5.66
CA ILE A 80 25.03 20.43 4.41
C ILE A 80 26.09 20.72 3.36
N VAL A 81 26.14 19.90 2.30
CA VAL A 81 27.13 20.03 1.23
C VAL A 81 26.54 20.87 0.10
N VAL A 82 26.99 22.13 0.03
CA VAL A 82 26.61 23.07 -1.03
C VAL A 82 27.83 23.29 -1.92
N ALA A 83 28.15 22.26 -2.72
CA ALA A 83 29.33 22.23 -3.58
C ALA A 83 28.97 21.66 -4.96
N ALA A 84 29.83 21.92 -5.95
CA ALA A 84 29.73 21.28 -7.26
C ALA A 84 30.04 19.78 -7.14
N LYS A 85 29.48 18.98 -8.05
CA LYS A 85 29.61 17.51 -8.09
C LYS A 85 31.06 17.04 -7.88
N ASP A 86 32.02 17.65 -8.57
CA ASP A 86 33.41 17.21 -8.57
C ASP A 86 34.11 17.33 -7.20
N ALA A 87 33.60 18.18 -6.30
CA ALA A 87 34.13 18.34 -4.96
C ALA A 87 33.44 17.46 -3.91
N VAL A 88 32.31 16.84 -4.24
CA VAL A 88 31.47 16.15 -3.27
C VAL A 88 32.17 14.92 -2.66
N GLU A 89 32.92 14.15 -3.44
CA GLU A 89 33.60 12.94 -2.95
C GLU A 89 34.71 13.29 -1.94
N GLU A 90 35.51 14.29 -2.21
CA GLU A 90 36.56 14.79 -1.30
C GLU A 90 35.96 15.32 0.01
N ILE A 91 34.89 16.13 -0.08
CA ILE A 91 34.17 16.65 1.10
C ILE A 91 33.60 15.50 1.93
N THR A 92 33.07 14.47 1.28
CA THR A 92 32.51 13.29 1.95
C THR A 92 33.59 12.54 2.73
N LEU A 93 34.79 12.37 2.13
CA LEU A 93 35.93 11.73 2.80
C LEU A 93 36.40 12.55 4.01
N ASP A 94 36.47 13.89 3.88
CA ASP A 94 36.89 14.76 4.97
C ASP A 94 35.86 14.76 6.14
N CYS A 95 34.58 14.74 5.83
CA CYS A 95 33.53 14.60 6.84
C CYS A 95 33.58 13.23 7.54
N ALA A 96 33.84 12.15 6.78
CA ALA A 96 34.01 10.80 7.33
C ALA A 96 35.22 10.74 8.29
N LYS A 97 36.37 11.30 7.92
CA LYS A 97 37.56 11.38 8.78
C LYS A 97 37.30 12.20 10.05
N ALA A 98 36.50 13.27 9.95
CA ALA A 98 36.16 14.11 11.09
C ALA A 98 35.11 13.48 12.04
N GLY A 99 34.46 12.40 11.66
CA GLY A 99 33.42 11.71 12.46
C GLY A 99 32.06 12.42 12.46
N VAL A 100 31.74 13.13 11.38
CA VAL A 100 30.43 13.78 11.18
C VAL A 100 29.31 12.76 11.26
N GLY A 101 28.16 13.11 11.88
CA GLY A 101 27.03 12.18 12.04
C GLY A 101 26.27 11.89 10.74
N GLY A 102 26.13 12.88 9.86
CA GLY A 102 25.50 12.69 8.58
C GLY A 102 25.66 13.85 7.61
N LEU A 103 25.41 13.58 6.33
CA LEU A 103 25.49 14.56 5.23
C LEU A 103 24.14 14.71 4.53
N MET A 104 23.83 15.96 4.16
CA MET A 104 22.78 16.34 3.24
C MET A 104 23.41 16.93 1.98
N MET A 105 23.15 16.36 0.79
CA MET A 105 23.82 16.75 -0.45
C MET A 105 22.84 17.30 -1.49
N TYR A 106 23.02 18.55 -1.90
CA TYR A 106 22.18 19.18 -2.93
C TYR A 106 22.65 18.87 -4.34
N ALA A 107 23.93 18.58 -4.53
CA ALA A 107 24.55 18.38 -5.84
C ALA A 107 23.80 17.33 -6.68
N SER A 108 23.54 17.65 -7.93
CA SER A 108 23.00 16.75 -8.95
C SER A 108 24.08 16.29 -9.93
N GLY A 109 23.71 15.42 -10.88
CA GLY A 109 24.63 14.85 -11.87
C GLY A 109 25.16 13.47 -11.48
N PHE A 110 24.42 12.74 -10.63
CA PHE A 110 24.73 11.39 -10.18
C PHE A 110 23.84 10.34 -10.88
N SER A 111 23.27 9.40 -10.18
CA SER A 111 22.52 8.27 -10.76
C SER A 111 21.33 8.70 -11.63
N GLU A 112 20.73 9.87 -11.39
CA GLU A 112 19.63 10.42 -12.18
C GLU A 112 20.00 10.73 -13.63
N THR A 113 21.29 10.79 -13.96
CA THR A 113 21.74 10.94 -15.35
C THR A 113 21.65 9.65 -16.16
N GLY A 114 21.56 8.49 -15.50
CA GLY A 114 21.60 7.17 -16.11
C GLY A 114 22.98 6.73 -16.61
N ARG A 115 24.04 7.56 -16.49
CA ARG A 115 25.38 7.23 -16.94
C ARG A 115 26.08 6.33 -15.92
N ALA A 116 26.78 5.29 -16.42
CA ALA A 116 27.44 4.30 -15.56
C ALA A 116 28.47 4.91 -14.60
N GLU A 117 29.23 5.92 -15.06
CA GLU A 117 30.21 6.64 -14.26
C GLU A 117 29.59 7.41 -13.09
N ASP A 118 28.42 8.03 -13.31
CA ASP A 118 27.68 8.80 -12.31
C ASP A 118 27.02 7.89 -11.28
N ILE A 119 26.49 6.76 -11.73
CA ILE A 119 25.97 5.70 -10.85
C ILE A 119 27.09 5.17 -9.96
N ALA A 120 28.27 4.88 -10.53
CA ALA A 120 29.44 4.42 -9.78
C ALA A 120 29.93 5.46 -8.76
N ALA A 121 29.93 6.75 -9.13
CA ALA A 121 30.26 7.83 -8.20
C ALA A 121 29.30 7.88 -7.01
N GLN A 122 28.00 7.78 -7.24
CA GLN A 122 27.00 7.73 -6.17
C GLN A 122 27.19 6.52 -5.23
N ILE A 123 27.49 5.34 -5.78
CA ILE A 123 27.78 4.15 -5.00
C ILE A 123 28.97 4.36 -4.06
N ARG A 124 30.07 4.98 -4.58
CA ARG A 124 31.25 5.29 -3.74
C ARG A 124 30.90 6.23 -2.58
N LEU A 125 30.08 7.27 -2.80
CA LEU A 125 29.62 8.14 -1.71
C LEU A 125 28.92 7.37 -0.60
N ALA A 126 28.00 6.49 -0.98
CA ALA A 126 27.29 5.65 -0.02
C ALA A 126 28.23 4.70 0.76
N GLU A 127 29.23 4.12 0.07
CA GLU A 127 30.24 3.25 0.69
C GLU A 127 31.13 4.02 1.69
N ILE A 128 31.57 5.22 1.35
CA ILE A 128 32.34 6.09 2.26
C ILE A 128 31.51 6.36 3.53
N GLY A 129 30.25 6.75 3.38
CA GLY A 129 29.35 7.01 4.52
C GLY A 129 29.15 5.79 5.39
N ARG A 130 28.82 4.63 4.81
CA ARG A 130 28.59 3.38 5.53
C ARG A 130 29.82 2.92 6.29
N ASN A 131 30.99 2.96 5.66
CA ASN A 131 32.26 2.54 6.28
C ASN A 131 32.65 3.41 7.48
N ALA A 132 32.27 4.69 7.45
CA ALA A 132 32.50 5.65 8.54
C ALA A 132 31.38 5.69 9.60
N GLY A 133 30.28 4.94 9.42
CA GLY A 133 29.09 5.09 10.26
C GLY A 133 28.33 6.40 10.07
N MET A 134 28.65 7.18 9.04
CA MET A 134 28.04 8.46 8.67
C MET A 134 26.86 8.23 7.73
N ARG A 135 25.71 8.85 8.00
CA ARG A 135 24.51 8.71 7.16
C ARG A 135 24.48 9.75 6.07
N ILE A 136 23.98 9.37 4.87
CA ILE A 136 23.93 10.27 3.70
C ILE A 136 22.52 10.36 3.14
N VAL A 137 21.99 11.58 3.01
CA VAL A 137 20.77 11.91 2.28
C VAL A 137 21.12 12.62 0.97
N GLY A 138 20.51 12.18 -0.10
CA GLY A 138 20.83 12.63 -1.45
C GLY A 138 21.80 11.67 -2.17
N PRO A 139 22.60 12.12 -3.16
CA PRO A 139 22.61 13.46 -3.75
C PRO A 139 21.29 13.86 -4.42
N ASN A 140 21.26 15.01 -5.10
CA ASN A 140 20.08 15.55 -5.78
C ASN A 140 18.88 15.69 -4.83
N CYS A 141 19.11 16.20 -3.60
CA CYS A 141 18.11 16.36 -2.56
C CYS A 141 17.83 17.85 -2.31
N ILE A 142 16.55 18.22 -2.14
CA ILE A 142 16.14 19.59 -1.78
C ILE A 142 16.38 19.87 -0.29
N GLY A 143 16.37 18.84 0.55
CA GLY A 143 16.67 18.99 1.96
C GLY A 143 15.61 18.41 2.90
N MET A 144 15.61 18.88 4.14
CA MET A 144 14.69 18.48 5.18
C MET A 144 14.25 19.67 6.03
N LEU A 145 13.12 19.51 6.74
CA LEU A 145 12.66 20.44 7.77
C LEU A 145 12.45 19.66 9.07
N ASN A 146 13.02 20.15 10.16
CA ASN A 146 12.69 19.72 11.51
C ASN A 146 12.04 20.88 12.25
N PHE A 147 10.74 20.78 12.50
CA PHE A 147 9.96 21.87 13.08
C PHE A 147 10.24 22.08 14.57
N ALA A 148 10.62 21.01 15.31
CA ALA A 148 10.92 21.12 16.73
C ALA A 148 12.18 21.96 17.00
N SER A 149 13.24 21.76 16.22
CA SER A 149 14.49 22.52 16.31
C SER A 149 14.54 23.72 15.37
N LYS A 150 13.50 23.93 14.56
CA LYS A 150 13.45 24.92 13.47
C LYS A 150 14.62 24.81 12.49
N ALA A 151 15.10 23.58 12.26
CA ALA A 151 16.17 23.32 11.30
C ALA A 151 15.60 23.26 9.89
N GLY A 152 15.69 24.39 9.16
CA GLY A 152 15.39 24.45 7.72
C GLY A 152 16.63 24.09 6.90
N VAL A 153 16.95 22.81 6.80
CA VAL A 153 18.09 22.29 6.02
C VAL A 153 17.69 22.22 4.55
N THR A 154 17.59 23.37 3.90
CA THR A 154 17.10 23.49 2.52
C THR A 154 17.53 24.81 1.88
N PHE A 155 17.61 24.84 0.55
CA PHE A 155 17.74 26.06 -0.24
C PHE A 155 16.39 26.65 -0.69
N MET A 156 15.27 26.00 -0.32
CA MET A 156 13.91 26.51 -0.52
C MET A 156 13.53 27.47 0.60
N ILE A 157 12.48 28.25 0.39
CA ILE A 157 11.88 29.05 1.47
C ILE A 157 11.01 28.09 2.29
N PRO A 158 11.34 27.82 3.56
CA PRO A 158 10.51 26.95 4.40
C PRO A 158 9.17 27.63 4.73
N PRO A 159 8.08 26.85 4.93
CA PRO A 159 6.88 27.40 5.54
C PRO A 159 7.14 27.85 6.98
N PRO A 160 6.19 28.54 7.64
CA PRO A 160 6.34 28.92 9.05
C PRO A 160 6.73 27.72 9.92
N MET A 161 7.86 27.82 10.63
CA MET A 161 8.42 26.75 11.48
C MET A 161 7.86 26.87 12.91
N GLU A 162 6.58 26.48 13.07
CA GLU A 162 5.91 26.43 14.38
C GLU A 162 6.26 25.12 15.12
N ALA A 163 6.26 25.15 16.45
CA ALA A 163 6.52 23.96 17.26
C ALA A 163 5.44 22.89 17.03
N PRO A 164 5.82 21.60 16.91
CA PRO A 164 4.88 20.53 16.66
C PRO A 164 3.87 20.37 17.81
N LEU A 165 2.60 20.15 17.45
CA LEU A 165 1.56 19.74 18.39
C LEU A 165 1.65 18.21 18.64
N PRO A 166 1.03 17.69 19.72
CA PRO A 166 1.09 16.25 20.04
C PRO A 166 0.58 15.30 18.93
N HIS A 167 -0.19 15.82 17.97
CA HIS A 167 -0.70 15.08 16.81
C HIS A 167 0.01 15.47 15.51
N ALA A 168 1.28 15.86 15.58
CA ALA A 168 2.03 16.28 14.40
C ALA A 168 2.35 15.12 13.45
N LEU A 169 2.42 15.46 12.17
CA LEU A 169 2.71 14.54 11.08
C LEU A 169 4.21 14.53 10.75
N GLY A 170 4.73 13.35 10.43
CA GLY A 170 5.99 13.19 9.71
C GLY A 170 5.71 13.08 8.21
N LEU A 171 6.35 13.91 7.41
CA LEU A 171 6.22 13.89 5.95
C LEU A 171 7.49 13.29 5.35
N VAL A 172 7.34 12.28 4.50
CA VAL A 172 8.44 11.62 3.76
C VAL A 172 8.17 11.71 2.27
N SER A 173 9.17 12.04 1.46
CA SER A 173 9.00 12.12 0.02
C SER A 173 10.29 11.77 -0.74
N GLN A 174 10.18 10.94 -1.79
CA GLN A 174 11.27 10.78 -2.75
C GLN A 174 11.42 12.03 -3.61
N SER A 175 10.31 12.64 -4.00
CA SER A 175 10.29 13.90 -4.73
C SER A 175 10.41 15.08 -3.77
N GLY A 176 11.48 15.85 -3.91
CA GLY A 176 11.67 17.05 -3.10
C GLY A 176 10.56 18.07 -3.27
N ALA A 177 10.14 18.36 -4.50
CA ALA A 177 9.10 19.35 -4.80
C ALA A 177 7.74 18.93 -4.22
N LEU A 178 7.33 17.66 -4.36
CA LEU A 178 6.08 17.16 -3.77
C LEU A 178 6.13 17.17 -2.24
N GLY A 179 7.31 16.86 -1.65
CA GLY A 179 7.49 16.97 -0.21
C GLY A 179 7.23 18.39 0.32
N PHE A 180 7.82 19.39 -0.32
CA PHE A 180 7.59 20.80 0.04
C PHE A 180 6.16 21.25 -0.23
N SER A 181 5.51 20.74 -1.28
CA SER A 181 4.07 20.96 -1.51
C SER A 181 3.23 20.45 -0.33
N LEU A 182 3.52 19.25 0.21
CA LEU A 182 2.83 18.75 1.40
C LEU A 182 3.12 19.60 2.64
N ALA A 183 4.35 20.08 2.82
CA ALA A 183 4.71 20.91 3.96
C ALA A 183 3.98 22.26 3.98
N GLN A 184 3.49 22.77 2.84
CA GLN A 184 2.63 23.95 2.79
C GLN A 184 1.32 23.77 3.59
N SER A 185 0.91 22.54 3.90
CA SER A 185 -0.26 22.28 4.74
C SER A 185 -0.15 22.94 6.14
N VAL A 186 1.06 23.25 6.61
CA VAL A 186 1.29 24.01 7.86
C VAL A 186 0.59 25.37 7.81
N MET A 187 0.54 26.02 6.64
CA MET A 187 -0.13 27.32 6.49
C MET A 187 -1.65 27.23 6.77
N ARG A 188 -2.23 26.04 6.59
CA ARG A 188 -3.64 25.76 6.89
C ARG A 188 -3.89 25.31 8.33
N GLY A 189 -2.84 25.15 9.14
CA GLY A 189 -2.93 24.74 10.54
C GLY A 189 -2.57 23.27 10.80
N VAL A 190 -2.21 22.48 9.77
CA VAL A 190 -1.73 21.12 9.98
C VAL A 190 -0.40 21.13 10.73
N SER A 191 -0.32 20.39 11.81
CA SER A 191 0.92 20.28 12.57
C SER A 191 1.87 19.27 11.94
N VAL A 192 3.11 19.67 11.71
CA VAL A 192 4.15 18.83 11.11
C VAL A 192 5.37 18.79 12.04
N SER A 193 5.90 17.59 12.27
CA SER A 193 7.13 17.39 13.04
C SER A 193 8.37 17.46 12.15
N HIS A 194 8.33 16.77 11.02
CA HIS A 194 9.43 16.68 10.06
C HIS A 194 8.91 16.65 8.63
N LEU A 195 9.68 17.23 7.71
CA LEU A 195 9.68 16.87 6.29
C LEU A 195 11.04 16.26 5.97
N LEU A 196 11.06 15.03 5.47
CA LEU A 196 12.28 14.32 5.05
C LEU A 196 12.18 14.01 3.56
N THR A 197 13.12 14.56 2.76
CA THR A 197 13.22 14.23 1.33
C THR A 197 14.50 13.46 1.06
N THR A 198 14.47 12.48 0.15
CA THR A 198 15.59 11.55 -0.01
C THR A 198 16.44 11.77 -1.26
N GLY A 199 15.93 12.51 -2.27
CA GLY A 199 16.60 12.67 -3.55
C GLY A 199 16.91 11.31 -4.19
N ASN A 200 18.15 11.11 -4.66
CA ASN A 200 18.55 9.86 -5.31
C ASN A 200 18.62 8.62 -4.37
N SER A 201 18.45 8.80 -3.07
CA SER A 201 18.43 7.71 -2.09
C SER A 201 19.70 6.83 -2.11
N SER A 202 20.89 7.44 -2.12
CA SER A 202 22.15 6.70 -2.23
C SER A 202 22.46 5.81 -1.02
N ASP A 203 22.15 6.29 0.20
CA ASP A 203 22.30 5.56 1.47
C ASP A 203 20.97 5.51 2.22
N ILE A 204 20.44 6.67 2.63
CA ILE A 204 19.11 6.77 3.24
C ILE A 204 18.05 6.88 2.17
N ASP A 205 17.02 6.06 2.26
CA ASP A 205 15.84 6.10 1.42
C ASP A 205 14.55 6.33 2.24
N VAL A 206 13.40 6.27 1.58
CA VAL A 206 12.09 6.51 2.23
C VAL A 206 11.77 5.48 3.29
N ALA A 207 12.27 4.23 3.18
CA ALA A 207 12.05 3.20 4.21
C ALA A 207 12.79 3.56 5.50
N ASP A 208 14.03 4.04 5.40
CA ASP A 208 14.80 4.53 6.55
C ASP A 208 14.10 5.73 7.20
N CYS A 209 13.61 6.69 6.38
CA CYS A 209 12.88 7.87 6.88
C CYS A 209 11.60 7.47 7.62
N VAL A 210 10.82 6.51 7.11
CA VAL A 210 9.63 5.97 7.78
C VAL A 210 10.01 5.31 9.11
N SER A 211 11.07 4.47 9.11
CA SER A 211 11.58 3.82 10.32
C SER A 211 12.04 4.83 11.37
N PHE A 212 12.73 5.92 10.95
CA PHE A 212 13.11 7.01 11.85
C PHE A 212 11.90 7.65 12.52
N LEU A 213 10.90 8.04 11.74
CA LEU A 213 9.69 8.69 12.23
C LEU A 213 8.81 7.75 13.06
N ALA A 214 8.89 6.45 12.83
CA ALA A 214 8.18 5.46 13.64
C ALA A 214 8.60 5.49 15.11
N ASP A 215 9.87 5.74 15.39
CA ASP A 215 10.39 5.83 16.76
C ASP A 215 10.50 7.29 17.27
N ASP A 216 10.27 8.31 16.42
CA ASP A 216 10.39 9.72 16.83
C ASP A 216 9.16 10.17 17.66
N PRO A 217 9.34 10.67 18.90
CA PRO A 217 8.23 11.03 19.77
C PRO A 217 7.43 12.25 19.31
N ALA A 218 7.99 13.12 18.46
CA ALA A 218 7.29 14.28 17.92
C ALA A 218 6.38 13.94 16.74
N CYS A 219 6.48 12.72 16.17
CA CYS A 219 5.68 12.24 15.05
C CYS A 219 4.55 11.34 15.54
N ARG A 220 3.29 11.60 15.17
CA ARG A 220 2.14 10.76 15.55
C ARG A 220 1.59 9.94 14.39
N ALA A 221 1.69 10.42 13.16
CA ALA A 221 1.36 9.68 11.94
C ALA A 221 2.31 10.07 10.81
N ILE A 222 2.51 9.19 9.85
CA ILE A 222 3.48 9.36 8.76
C ILE A 222 2.74 9.42 7.43
N ALA A 223 3.02 10.43 6.61
CA ALA A 223 2.55 10.54 5.23
C ALA A 223 3.75 10.40 4.28
N CYS A 224 3.72 9.44 3.37
CA CYS A 224 4.83 9.08 2.49
C CYS A 224 4.44 9.13 1.01
N VAL A 225 5.13 9.98 0.22
CA VAL A 225 5.10 9.93 -1.25
C VAL A 225 6.17 8.97 -1.72
N PHE A 226 5.74 7.92 -2.41
CA PHE A 226 6.60 6.82 -2.81
C PHE A 226 6.57 6.60 -4.33
N GLU A 227 7.72 6.64 -4.98
CA GLU A 227 7.86 6.38 -6.42
C GLU A 227 8.20 4.92 -6.70
N GLY A 228 9.23 4.43 -6.04
CA GLY A 228 9.75 3.06 -6.16
C GLY A 228 11.12 2.96 -5.50
N MET A 229 11.59 1.73 -5.33
CA MET A 229 12.93 1.46 -4.79
C MET A 229 13.44 0.10 -5.27
N PRO A 230 14.77 -0.09 -5.34
CA PRO A 230 15.35 -1.35 -5.80
C PRO A 230 14.97 -2.56 -4.92
N ASP A 231 14.84 -2.36 -3.60
CA ASP A 231 14.44 -3.39 -2.64
C ASP A 231 13.21 -2.93 -1.84
N PRO A 232 11.98 -3.18 -2.35
CA PRO A 232 10.76 -2.75 -1.68
C PRO A 232 10.46 -3.52 -0.39
N MET A 233 11.16 -4.64 -0.12
CA MET A 233 11.00 -5.37 1.14
C MET A 233 11.44 -4.53 2.34
N ARG A 234 12.37 -3.59 2.15
CA ARG A 234 12.76 -2.62 3.17
C ARG A 234 11.63 -1.66 3.52
N PHE A 235 10.80 -1.26 2.55
CA PHE A 235 9.63 -0.44 2.85
C PHE A 235 8.56 -1.23 3.62
N ILE A 236 8.41 -2.52 3.33
CA ILE A 236 7.54 -3.43 4.10
C ILE A 236 8.04 -3.53 5.55
N GLU A 237 9.35 -3.70 5.76
CA GLU A 237 9.97 -3.69 7.10
C GLU A 237 9.68 -2.39 7.84
N ALA A 238 9.88 -1.23 7.19
CA ALA A 238 9.60 0.09 7.76
C ALA A 238 8.12 0.27 8.12
N ALA A 239 7.21 -0.20 7.28
CA ALA A 239 5.77 -0.16 7.52
C ALA A 239 5.38 -1.02 8.74
N GLN A 240 5.97 -2.21 8.89
CA GLN A 240 5.78 -3.08 10.07
C GLN A 240 6.30 -2.41 11.36
N ILE A 241 7.44 -1.70 11.28
CA ILE A 241 7.97 -0.94 12.41
C ILE A 241 7.00 0.18 12.80
N ALA A 242 6.47 0.93 11.84
CA ALA A 242 5.49 1.98 12.08
C ALA A 242 4.19 1.43 12.68
N ASP A 243 3.70 0.28 12.17
CA ASP A 243 2.52 -0.37 12.71
C ASP A 243 2.73 -0.89 14.14
N ALA A 244 3.88 -1.49 14.43
CA ALA A 244 4.25 -1.92 15.78
C ALA A 244 4.35 -0.75 16.77
N ALA A 245 4.80 0.43 16.32
CA ALA A 245 4.84 1.66 17.10
C ALA A 245 3.47 2.36 17.23
N ASP A 246 2.40 1.77 16.73
CA ASP A 246 1.04 2.35 16.64
C ASP A 246 1.00 3.70 15.91
N LYS A 247 1.87 3.87 14.90
CA LYS A 247 1.89 5.06 14.04
C LYS A 247 1.30 4.74 12.68
N PRO A 248 0.15 5.32 12.31
CA PRO A 248 -0.42 5.16 10.98
C PRO A 248 0.56 5.64 9.90
N LEU A 249 0.79 4.79 8.88
CA LEU A 249 1.57 5.11 7.70
C LEU A 249 0.64 5.24 6.50
N ILE A 250 0.50 6.45 5.98
CA ILE A 250 -0.33 6.77 4.82
C ILE A 250 0.59 6.93 3.61
N VAL A 251 0.34 6.16 2.54
CA VAL A 251 1.20 6.11 1.37
C VAL A 251 0.44 6.53 0.12
N PHE A 252 1.01 7.43 -0.63
CA PHE A 252 0.61 7.71 -2.00
C PHE A 252 1.68 7.20 -2.96
N LYS A 253 1.33 6.20 -3.78
CA LYS A 253 2.24 5.56 -4.74
C LYS A 253 2.16 6.26 -6.08
N LEU A 254 3.28 6.80 -6.55
CA LEU A 254 3.44 7.34 -7.90
C LEU A 254 3.76 6.23 -8.92
N GLY A 255 3.57 6.50 -10.20
CA GLY A 255 3.91 5.57 -11.27
C GLY A 255 3.07 4.28 -11.28
N THR A 256 1.76 4.41 -11.07
CA THR A 256 0.84 3.27 -10.98
C THR A 256 0.31 2.79 -12.33
N GLY A 257 0.26 3.64 -13.34
CA GLY A 257 -0.11 3.30 -14.72
C GLY A 257 1.11 3.12 -15.61
N GLU A 258 0.96 2.52 -16.79
CA GLU A 258 2.06 2.25 -17.73
C GLU A 258 2.86 3.51 -18.10
N GLN A 259 2.17 4.61 -18.39
CA GLN A 259 2.81 5.89 -18.72
C GLN A 259 3.54 6.49 -17.50
N GLY A 260 2.90 6.43 -16.33
CA GLY A 260 3.51 6.88 -15.07
C GLY A 260 4.71 6.04 -14.67
N ALA A 261 4.66 4.73 -14.90
CA ALA A 261 5.78 3.81 -14.65
C ALA A 261 6.97 4.09 -15.57
N ALA A 262 6.73 4.35 -16.86
CA ALA A 262 7.76 4.75 -17.81
C ALA A 262 8.40 6.11 -17.44
N ALA A 263 7.59 7.08 -16.99
CA ALA A 263 8.09 8.36 -16.51
C ALA A 263 8.93 8.21 -15.23
N ALA A 264 8.50 7.40 -14.25
CA ALA A 264 9.25 7.14 -13.04
C ALA A 264 10.60 6.47 -13.33
N MET A 265 10.63 5.49 -14.26
CA MET A 265 11.87 4.84 -14.68
C MET A 265 12.86 5.83 -15.33
N SER A 266 12.36 6.76 -16.15
CA SER A 266 13.15 7.82 -16.76
C SER A 266 13.68 8.83 -15.74
N HIS A 267 12.94 9.09 -14.65
CA HIS A 267 13.27 10.11 -13.66
C HIS A 267 14.16 9.59 -12.53
N THR A 268 13.93 8.37 -12.04
CA THR A 268 14.60 7.83 -10.85
C THR A 268 15.45 6.58 -11.13
N GLY A 269 15.37 6.02 -12.35
CA GLY A 269 16.01 4.74 -12.69
C GLY A 269 15.41 3.54 -11.95
N SER A 270 14.32 3.72 -11.20
CA SER A 270 13.68 2.67 -10.42
C SER A 270 12.64 1.93 -11.22
N LEU A 271 12.66 0.58 -11.18
CA LEU A 271 11.58 -0.25 -11.72
C LEU A 271 10.28 0.06 -10.97
N ALA A 272 9.29 0.60 -11.65
CA ALA A 272 7.95 0.75 -11.12
C ALA A 272 7.26 -0.63 -11.19
N GLY A 273 7.36 -1.42 -10.14
CA GLY A 273 6.70 -2.74 -10.05
C GLY A 273 5.18 -2.68 -10.21
N SER A 274 4.53 -3.84 -10.31
CA SER A 274 3.07 -3.94 -10.42
C SER A 274 2.36 -3.19 -9.27
N GLN A 275 1.47 -2.24 -9.61
CA GLN A 275 0.65 -1.51 -8.62
C GLN A 275 -0.08 -2.46 -7.68
N ALA A 276 -0.64 -3.54 -8.21
CA ALA A 276 -1.38 -4.52 -7.43
C ALA A 276 -0.47 -5.24 -6.42
N ALA A 277 0.80 -5.53 -6.80
CA ALA A 277 1.78 -6.12 -5.90
C ALA A 277 2.18 -5.16 -4.77
N TYR A 278 2.44 -3.89 -5.10
CA TYR A 278 2.72 -2.88 -4.08
C TYR A 278 1.54 -2.69 -3.13
N ARG A 279 0.31 -2.62 -3.66
CA ARG A 279 -0.90 -2.50 -2.83
C ARG A 279 -1.01 -3.68 -1.86
N ALA A 280 -0.90 -4.91 -2.36
CA ALA A 280 -0.96 -6.11 -1.52
C ALA A 280 0.13 -6.14 -0.45
N ALA A 281 1.36 -5.76 -0.81
CA ALA A 281 2.50 -5.71 0.10
C ALA A 281 2.31 -4.68 1.21
N PHE A 282 1.90 -3.46 0.85
CA PHE A 282 1.72 -2.36 1.79
C PHE A 282 0.53 -2.60 2.73
N GLU A 283 -0.59 -3.08 2.21
CA GLU A 283 -1.75 -3.46 3.03
C GLU A 283 -1.39 -4.57 4.03
N ARG A 284 -0.63 -5.58 3.59
CA ARG A 284 -0.14 -6.64 4.48
C ARG A 284 0.78 -6.12 5.58
N ALA A 285 1.63 -5.14 5.26
CA ALA A 285 2.53 -4.49 6.21
C ALA A 285 1.84 -3.48 7.14
N GLY A 286 0.55 -3.19 6.90
CA GLY A 286 -0.23 -2.25 7.71
C GLY A 286 -0.21 -0.80 7.24
N ALA A 287 0.37 -0.52 6.07
CA ALA A 287 0.29 0.80 5.47
C ALA A 287 -1.09 1.05 4.84
N ILE A 288 -1.53 2.29 4.85
CA ILE A 288 -2.79 2.77 4.27
C ILE A 288 -2.47 3.44 2.94
N LEU A 289 -2.93 2.83 1.84
CA LEU A 289 -2.77 3.45 0.52
C LEU A 289 -3.95 4.37 0.24
N VAL A 290 -3.63 5.59 -0.19
CA VAL A 290 -4.60 6.55 -0.69
C VAL A 290 -4.49 6.68 -2.21
N ASP A 291 -5.64 6.87 -2.86
CA ASP A 291 -5.72 6.87 -4.33
C ASP A 291 -5.47 8.27 -4.93
N ASN A 292 -5.46 9.31 -4.11
CA ASN A 292 -5.13 10.67 -4.54
C ASN A 292 -4.19 11.38 -3.54
N PHE A 293 -3.43 12.32 -4.08
CA PHE A 293 -2.40 13.04 -3.33
C PHE A 293 -3.00 13.91 -2.22
N GLU A 294 -4.14 14.52 -2.46
CA GLU A 294 -4.83 15.44 -1.54
C GLU A 294 -5.35 14.71 -0.30
N ALA A 295 -5.72 13.43 -0.43
CA ALA A 295 -6.19 12.62 0.68
C ALA A 295 -5.11 12.33 1.73
N MET A 296 -3.81 12.39 1.36
CA MET A 296 -2.73 12.01 2.27
C MET A 296 -2.73 12.81 3.57
N VAL A 297 -2.77 14.14 3.46
CA VAL A 297 -2.67 15.02 4.64
C VAL A 297 -3.93 14.91 5.49
N GLU A 298 -5.13 14.91 4.86
CA GLU A 298 -6.40 14.79 5.58
C GLU A 298 -6.50 13.45 6.32
N THR A 299 -6.16 12.34 5.64
CA THR A 299 -6.13 11.01 6.26
C THR A 299 -5.10 10.92 7.39
N ALA A 300 -3.88 11.40 7.16
CA ALA A 300 -2.83 11.38 8.18
C ALA A 300 -3.19 12.25 9.39
N SER A 301 -3.74 13.45 9.17
CA SER A 301 -4.18 14.36 10.23
C SER A 301 -5.30 13.73 11.07
N PHE A 302 -6.31 13.12 10.43
CA PHE A 302 -7.35 12.42 11.16
C PHE A 302 -6.78 11.25 11.97
N MET A 303 -5.97 10.39 11.35
CA MET A 303 -5.37 9.22 12.01
C MET A 303 -4.44 9.59 13.18
N ALA A 304 -3.77 10.74 13.11
CA ALA A 304 -2.92 11.22 14.20
C ALA A 304 -3.72 11.67 15.43
N LYS A 305 -4.97 12.09 15.24
CA LYS A 305 -5.88 12.63 16.24
C LYS A 305 -6.89 11.62 16.78
N ALA A 306 -7.38 10.74 15.89
CA ALA A 306 -8.47 9.83 16.24
C ALA A 306 -8.02 8.76 17.23
N PRO A 307 -8.79 8.54 18.32
CA PRO A 307 -8.61 7.39 19.20
C PRO A 307 -9.04 6.11 18.46
N LYS A 308 -8.88 4.94 19.09
CA LYS A 308 -9.43 3.70 18.55
C LYS A 308 -10.96 3.82 18.41
N PRO A 309 -11.55 3.35 17.30
CA PRO A 309 -12.99 3.39 17.11
C PRO A 309 -13.69 2.51 18.16
N LYS A 310 -14.71 3.05 18.81
CA LYS A 310 -15.55 2.32 19.74
C LYS A 310 -16.64 1.51 19.03
N ALA A 311 -17.05 1.96 17.85
CA ALA A 311 -18.04 1.31 16.99
C ALA A 311 -17.81 1.70 15.52
N ARG A 312 -18.41 0.96 14.59
CA ARG A 312 -18.36 1.27 13.15
C ARG A 312 -19.39 2.29 12.70
N GLY A 313 -20.48 2.47 13.46
CA GLY A 313 -21.56 3.38 13.11
C GLY A 313 -21.10 4.82 13.07
N VAL A 314 -21.56 5.56 12.05
CA VAL A 314 -21.32 7.00 11.90
C VAL A 314 -22.64 7.73 12.14
N ALA A 315 -22.64 8.69 13.07
CA ALA A 315 -23.72 9.66 13.20
C ALA A 315 -23.47 10.78 12.17
N VAL A 316 -24.49 11.16 11.43
CA VAL A 316 -24.41 12.29 10.48
C VAL A 316 -25.35 13.39 10.93
N VAL A 317 -24.82 14.59 11.11
CA VAL A 317 -25.60 15.80 11.38
C VAL A 317 -25.31 16.85 10.30
N ALA A 318 -26.33 17.33 9.64
CA ALA A 318 -26.24 18.29 8.56
C ALA A 318 -27.23 19.45 8.77
N VAL A 319 -26.93 20.60 8.20
CA VAL A 319 -27.84 21.75 8.14
C VAL A 319 -28.55 21.87 6.80
N SER A 320 -28.56 20.76 6.04
CA SER A 320 -29.13 20.67 4.70
C SER A 320 -29.47 19.22 4.35
N GLY A 321 -30.71 18.97 3.90
CA GLY A 321 -31.14 17.66 3.43
C GLY A 321 -30.27 17.13 2.28
N GLY A 322 -29.80 17.99 1.37
CA GLY A 322 -28.88 17.58 0.31
C GLY A 322 -27.55 17.04 0.83
N ALA A 323 -26.97 17.66 1.84
CA ALA A 323 -25.74 17.17 2.47
C ALA A 323 -25.96 15.86 3.26
N ALA A 324 -27.13 15.70 3.87
CA ALA A 324 -27.54 14.46 4.53
C ALA A 324 -27.63 13.30 3.52
N ILE A 325 -28.30 13.52 2.37
CA ILE A 325 -28.41 12.53 1.28
C ILE A 325 -27.02 12.16 0.74
N MET A 326 -26.19 13.14 0.41
CA MET A 326 -24.81 12.89 -0.06
C MET A 326 -24.01 12.04 0.92
N SER A 327 -24.19 12.26 2.23
CA SER A 327 -23.51 11.48 3.25
C SER A 327 -23.99 10.02 3.25
N ALA A 328 -25.29 9.78 3.06
CA ALA A 328 -25.84 8.44 2.99
C ALA A 328 -25.29 7.67 1.77
N ASP A 329 -25.28 8.31 0.59
CA ASP A 329 -24.76 7.71 -0.64
C ASP A 329 -23.28 7.28 -0.47
N ARG A 330 -22.43 8.17 0.08
CA ARG A 330 -21.00 7.86 0.30
C ARG A 330 -20.77 6.79 1.37
N ALA A 331 -21.58 6.77 2.41
CA ALA A 331 -21.53 5.73 3.43
C ALA A 331 -21.87 4.35 2.83
N GLU A 332 -22.93 4.28 2.00
CA GLU A 332 -23.34 3.04 1.33
C GLU A 332 -22.25 2.52 0.38
N GLU A 333 -21.67 3.39 -0.46
CA GLU A 333 -20.58 3.05 -1.38
C GLU A 333 -19.37 2.44 -0.65
N ARG A 334 -19.10 2.86 0.59
CA ARG A 334 -17.98 2.38 1.40
C ARG A 334 -18.36 1.29 2.40
N GLY A 335 -19.63 0.87 2.46
CA GLY A 335 -20.12 -0.10 3.41
C GLY A 335 -20.00 0.35 4.87
N ILE A 336 -20.09 1.66 5.12
CA ILE A 336 -20.05 2.25 6.46
C ILE A 336 -21.48 2.35 6.98
N PRO A 337 -21.81 1.75 8.13
CA PRO A 337 -23.16 1.75 8.66
C PRO A 337 -23.57 3.12 9.21
N LEU A 338 -24.79 3.52 8.87
CA LEU A 338 -25.50 4.66 9.47
C LEU A 338 -26.68 4.16 10.29
N PRO A 339 -26.46 3.54 11.47
CA PRO A 339 -27.55 3.02 12.29
C PRO A 339 -28.49 4.14 12.73
N GLN A 340 -29.77 3.82 12.96
CA GLN A 340 -30.74 4.79 13.43
C GLN A 340 -30.56 5.04 14.94
N PRO A 341 -30.83 6.27 15.41
CA PRO A 341 -30.79 6.58 16.84
C PRO A 341 -31.82 5.75 17.60
N THR A 342 -31.54 5.48 18.88
CA THR A 342 -32.50 4.82 19.75
C THR A 342 -33.72 5.71 20.00
N PRO A 343 -34.91 5.14 20.39
CA PRO A 343 -36.08 5.95 20.60
C PRO A 343 -35.93 7.11 21.60
N PRO A 344 -35.17 6.99 22.70
CA PRO A 344 -34.90 8.14 23.57
C PRO A 344 -34.14 9.28 22.90
N VAL A 345 -33.12 8.94 22.07
CA VAL A 345 -32.34 9.95 21.33
C VAL A 345 -33.19 10.52 20.20
N GLN A 346 -33.96 9.71 19.49
CA GLN A 346 -34.88 10.19 18.47
C GLN A 346 -35.87 11.22 19.02
N ALA A 347 -36.44 10.99 20.21
CA ALA A 347 -37.33 11.95 20.88
C ALA A 347 -36.59 13.31 21.19
N ILE A 348 -35.31 13.27 21.53
CA ILE A 348 -34.50 14.50 21.69
C ILE A 348 -34.39 15.22 20.35
N LEU A 349 -34.07 14.49 19.26
CA LEU A 349 -33.95 15.08 17.93
C LEU A 349 -35.29 15.72 17.49
N GLU A 350 -36.40 14.99 17.63
CA GLU A 350 -37.76 15.46 17.30
C GLU A 350 -38.15 16.73 18.07
N SER A 351 -37.66 16.89 19.31
CA SER A 351 -37.94 18.09 20.10
C SER A 351 -37.14 19.33 19.65
N ARG A 352 -36.11 19.15 18.84
CA ARG A 352 -35.17 20.20 18.40
C ARG A 352 -35.25 20.52 16.91
N ILE A 353 -35.81 19.60 16.13
CA ILE A 353 -35.84 19.66 14.66
C ILE A 353 -37.27 19.97 14.22
N PRO A 354 -37.48 20.95 13.31
CA PRO A 354 -38.82 21.24 12.78
C PRO A 354 -39.34 20.05 11.95
N ASP A 355 -40.66 19.98 11.79
CA ASP A 355 -41.37 18.89 11.07
C ASP A 355 -40.88 18.60 9.64
N PHE A 356 -40.28 19.60 8.98
CA PHE A 356 -39.70 19.46 7.63
C PHE A 356 -38.21 19.03 7.65
N GLY A 357 -37.59 18.88 8.80
CA GLY A 357 -36.26 18.34 8.97
C GLY A 357 -36.26 16.81 9.10
N SER A 358 -35.13 16.22 9.47
CA SER A 358 -35.01 14.77 9.65
C SER A 358 -34.44 14.44 11.02
N ALA A 359 -35.27 13.88 11.89
CA ALA A 359 -34.87 13.36 13.21
C ALA A 359 -34.40 11.91 13.13
N ARG A 360 -33.65 11.56 12.10
CA ARG A 360 -33.09 10.23 11.82
C ARG A 360 -31.61 10.35 11.57
N ASN A 361 -30.93 9.26 11.30
CA ASN A 361 -29.56 9.27 10.79
C ASN A 361 -29.57 8.93 9.29
N PRO A 362 -29.15 9.84 8.39
CA PRO A 362 -28.64 11.20 8.60
C PRO A 362 -29.65 12.19 9.19
N CYS A 363 -29.19 13.00 10.16
CA CYS A 363 -29.98 14.00 10.83
C CYS A 363 -29.87 15.36 10.12
N ASP A 364 -30.99 15.93 9.66
CA ASP A 364 -31.05 17.28 9.09
C ASP A 364 -31.68 18.25 10.08
N VAL A 365 -30.84 19.04 10.76
CA VAL A 365 -31.28 20.07 11.70
C VAL A 365 -31.78 21.34 11.00
N THR A 366 -31.73 21.38 9.70
CA THR A 366 -32.17 22.46 8.79
C THR A 366 -31.44 23.81 8.97
N ALA A 367 -31.74 24.78 8.15
CA ALA A 367 -31.19 26.14 8.23
C ALA A 367 -31.66 26.92 9.48
N GLN A 368 -32.65 26.40 10.23
CA GLN A 368 -33.12 27.03 11.48
C GLN A 368 -32.04 27.10 12.57
N VAL A 369 -30.98 26.30 12.45
CA VAL A 369 -29.79 26.40 13.29
C VAL A 369 -29.19 27.83 13.33
N ALA A 370 -29.51 28.65 12.33
CA ALA A 370 -29.10 30.06 12.34
C ALA A 370 -29.79 30.85 13.44
N ASN A 371 -31.02 30.47 13.83
CA ASN A 371 -31.83 31.13 14.86
C ASN A 371 -31.75 30.38 16.22
N ASP A 372 -31.43 29.09 16.18
CA ASP A 372 -31.25 28.23 17.35
C ASP A 372 -29.96 27.38 17.22
N PRO A 373 -28.78 27.98 17.49
CA PRO A 373 -27.51 27.28 17.39
C PRO A 373 -27.37 26.10 18.35
N GLU A 374 -28.10 26.11 19.47
CA GLU A 374 -28.08 25.04 20.49
C GLU A 374 -28.68 23.74 19.97
N SER A 375 -29.62 23.79 19.02
CA SER A 375 -30.21 22.59 18.40
C SER A 375 -29.15 21.73 17.74
N LEU A 376 -28.18 22.30 17.02
CA LEU A 376 -27.06 21.55 16.43
C LEU A 376 -26.25 20.79 17.46
N THR A 377 -25.82 21.49 18.52
CA THR A 377 -24.96 20.90 19.55
C THR A 377 -25.71 19.87 20.39
N ALA A 378 -27.01 20.12 20.69
CA ALA A 378 -27.85 19.16 21.40
C ALA A 378 -28.05 17.86 20.58
N CYS A 379 -28.39 17.98 19.29
CA CYS A 379 -28.55 16.82 18.40
C CYS A 379 -27.21 16.07 18.24
N ALA A 380 -26.12 16.77 17.98
CA ALA A 380 -24.80 16.16 17.83
C ALA A 380 -24.36 15.43 19.11
N SER A 381 -24.55 16.02 20.29
CA SER A 381 -24.21 15.40 21.57
C SER A 381 -25.08 14.19 21.87
N ALA A 382 -26.41 14.28 21.64
CA ALA A 382 -27.32 13.17 21.86
C ALA A 382 -26.94 11.96 20.97
N MET A 383 -26.73 12.17 19.67
CA MET A 383 -26.31 11.10 18.76
C MET A 383 -24.95 10.53 19.13
N LEU A 384 -23.91 11.36 19.29
CA LEU A 384 -22.55 10.88 19.57
C LEU A 384 -22.45 10.17 20.93
N GLY A 385 -23.37 10.43 21.84
CA GLY A 385 -23.50 9.77 23.14
C GLY A 385 -23.85 8.28 23.05
N GLU A 386 -24.47 7.81 21.96
CA GLU A 386 -24.88 6.40 21.81
C GLU A 386 -23.68 5.50 21.50
N ASP A 387 -23.65 4.30 22.08
CA ASP A 387 -22.51 3.38 21.98
C ASP A 387 -22.28 2.82 20.57
N HIS A 388 -23.32 2.77 19.75
CA HIS A 388 -23.20 2.25 18.38
C HIS A 388 -22.62 3.23 17.36
N TYR A 389 -22.40 4.50 17.75
CA TYR A 389 -21.67 5.47 16.94
C TYR A 389 -20.20 5.58 17.39
N GLY A 390 -19.28 5.37 16.47
CA GLY A 390 -17.81 5.55 16.70
C GLY A 390 -17.35 6.96 16.45
N THR A 391 -18.04 7.70 15.58
CA THR A 391 -17.74 9.08 15.20
C THR A 391 -19.01 9.80 14.75
N LEU A 392 -18.93 11.13 14.66
CA LEU A 392 -19.95 11.98 14.07
C LEU A 392 -19.35 12.72 12.87
N LEU A 393 -20.11 12.81 11.79
CA LEU A 393 -19.83 13.65 10.64
C LEU A 393 -20.75 14.88 10.66
N TYR A 394 -20.14 16.05 10.63
CA TYR A 394 -20.84 17.31 10.43
C TYR A 394 -20.52 17.90 9.05
N ALA A 395 -21.53 18.02 8.19
CA ALA A 395 -21.38 18.61 6.87
C ALA A 395 -21.51 20.14 6.92
N GLN A 396 -20.39 20.82 6.78
CA GLN A 396 -20.32 22.30 6.71
C GLN A 396 -20.54 22.76 5.27
N ILE A 397 -21.75 23.18 4.93
CA ILE A 397 -22.11 23.63 3.58
C ILE A 397 -21.69 25.06 3.26
N TYR A 398 -21.61 25.92 4.27
CA TYR A 398 -21.25 27.32 4.15
C TYR A 398 -20.57 27.81 5.42
N SER A 399 -19.38 28.39 5.28
CA SER A 399 -18.61 28.93 6.40
C SER A 399 -18.65 30.46 6.41
N THR A 400 -19.03 31.04 7.55
CA THR A 400 -19.11 32.47 7.83
C THR A 400 -18.41 32.74 9.14
N GLU A 401 -18.17 34.01 9.46
CA GLU A 401 -17.66 34.42 10.79
C GLU A 401 -18.53 33.89 11.94
N LEU A 402 -19.87 33.88 11.75
CA LEU A 402 -20.81 33.36 12.76
C LEU A 402 -20.65 31.85 12.99
N SER A 403 -20.32 31.10 11.94
CA SER A 403 -20.13 29.65 12.02
C SER A 403 -18.69 29.25 12.36
N ALA A 404 -17.74 30.18 12.43
CA ALA A 404 -16.33 29.92 12.73
C ALA A 404 -16.10 29.24 14.09
N LYS A 405 -16.99 29.47 15.07
CA LYS A 405 -16.92 28.85 16.40
C LYS A 405 -17.40 27.39 16.46
N ARG A 406 -18.16 26.92 15.46
CA ARG A 406 -18.74 25.56 15.43
C ARG A 406 -17.73 24.42 15.58
N PRO A 407 -16.56 24.43 14.92
CA PRO A 407 -15.55 23.42 15.18
C PRO A 407 -15.14 23.29 16.65
N GLY A 408 -15.05 24.44 17.38
CA GLY A 408 -14.75 24.44 18.81
C GLY A 408 -15.91 23.89 19.66
N GLU A 409 -17.15 24.22 19.33
CA GLU A 409 -18.34 23.67 19.99
C GLU A 409 -18.44 22.15 19.78
N LEU A 410 -18.22 21.68 18.56
CA LEU A 410 -18.17 20.25 18.24
C LEU A 410 -16.99 19.53 18.91
N ALA A 411 -15.84 20.20 19.06
CA ALA A 411 -14.69 19.65 19.76
C ALA A 411 -14.97 19.37 21.24
N ALA A 412 -15.73 20.24 21.92
CA ALA A 412 -16.15 20.01 23.30
C ALA A 412 -17.03 18.76 23.41
N ILE A 413 -17.93 18.54 22.45
CA ILE A 413 -18.76 17.31 22.37
C ILE A 413 -17.89 16.09 22.11
N ALA A 414 -16.94 16.18 21.18
CA ALA A 414 -15.99 15.09 20.90
C ALA A 414 -15.17 14.69 22.13
N GLU A 415 -14.74 15.66 22.91
CA GLU A 415 -14.01 15.43 24.16
C GLU A 415 -14.90 14.79 25.23
N GLN A 416 -16.12 15.29 25.42
CA GLN A 416 -17.10 14.76 26.37
C GLN A 416 -17.37 13.27 26.16
N HIS A 417 -17.54 12.84 24.89
CA HIS A 417 -17.84 11.45 24.55
C HIS A 417 -16.59 10.61 24.26
N ASN A 418 -15.41 11.22 24.24
CA ASN A 418 -14.14 10.61 23.80
C ASN A 418 -14.27 9.87 22.48
N LYS A 419 -14.85 10.55 21.47
CA LYS A 419 -15.05 10.11 20.09
C LYS A 419 -14.67 11.24 19.14
N PRO A 420 -14.03 10.97 17.97
CA PRO A 420 -13.66 12.04 17.03
C PRO A 420 -14.91 12.59 16.33
N ILE A 421 -14.83 13.83 15.84
CA ILE A 421 -15.82 14.40 14.95
C ILE A 421 -15.15 14.77 13.63
N CYS A 422 -15.75 14.38 12.52
CA CYS A 422 -15.37 14.77 11.18
C CYS A 422 -16.16 16.01 10.76
N VAL A 423 -15.47 17.10 10.46
CA VAL A 423 -16.07 18.28 9.83
C VAL A 423 -15.74 18.23 8.34
N VAL A 424 -16.77 18.24 7.48
CA VAL A 424 -16.58 18.16 6.03
C VAL A 424 -17.01 19.49 5.40
N TRP A 425 -16.06 20.16 4.74
CA TRP A 425 -16.33 21.27 3.82
C TRP A 425 -16.78 20.71 2.48
N THR A 426 -18.01 20.95 2.09
CA THR A 426 -18.61 20.31 0.90
C THR A 426 -18.10 20.81 -0.45
N THR A 427 -17.35 21.91 -0.46
CA THR A 427 -16.90 22.59 -1.69
C THR A 427 -15.38 22.69 -1.84
N GLU A 428 -14.62 21.84 -1.18
CA GLU A 428 -13.14 21.85 -1.18
C GLU A 428 -12.49 23.20 -0.82
N TRP A 429 -13.22 24.10 -0.17
CA TRP A 429 -12.68 25.39 0.24
C TRP A 429 -11.56 25.21 1.26
N LEU A 430 -10.33 25.62 0.89
CA LEU A 430 -9.13 25.29 1.66
C LEU A 430 -8.99 26.16 2.91
N GLU A 431 -9.45 27.41 2.88
CA GLU A 431 -9.25 28.42 3.93
C GLU A 431 -10.58 29.09 4.30
N GLY A 432 -11.50 28.31 4.87
CA GLY A 432 -12.77 28.85 5.39
C GLY A 432 -12.62 29.38 6.82
N PHE A 433 -13.59 30.21 7.26
CA PHE A 433 -13.65 30.67 8.65
C PHE A 433 -13.68 29.48 9.63
N GLY A 434 -12.77 29.46 10.61
CA GLY A 434 -12.61 28.37 11.57
C GLY A 434 -11.83 27.16 11.07
N SER A 435 -11.25 27.19 9.84
CA SER A 435 -10.54 26.05 9.28
C SER A 435 -9.22 25.76 10.01
N LYS A 436 -8.44 26.79 10.35
CA LYS A 436 -7.17 26.66 11.05
C LYS A 436 -7.39 26.12 12.47
N GLU A 437 -8.37 26.61 13.16
CA GLU A 437 -8.75 26.15 14.50
C GLU A 437 -9.21 24.70 14.49
N ALA A 438 -9.98 24.28 13.46
CA ALA A 438 -10.38 22.90 13.28
C ALA A 438 -9.17 21.97 12.99
N GLU A 439 -8.25 22.41 12.13
CA GLU A 439 -7.02 21.63 11.85
C GLU A 439 -6.14 21.46 13.07
N GLN A 440 -6.01 22.47 13.91
CA GLN A 440 -5.19 22.43 15.13
C GLN A 440 -5.87 21.68 16.28
N ASN A 441 -7.19 21.47 16.21
CA ASN A 441 -7.92 20.81 17.28
C ASN A 441 -7.63 19.30 17.30
N PRO A 442 -7.30 18.71 18.47
CA PRO A 442 -6.95 17.28 18.57
C PRO A 442 -8.14 16.33 18.42
N ARG A 443 -9.38 16.81 18.39
CA ARG A 443 -10.61 16.01 18.34
C ARG A 443 -11.36 16.15 17.02
N ILE A 444 -10.96 17.10 16.18
CA ILE A 444 -11.62 17.39 14.89
C ILE A 444 -10.77 16.88 13.72
N GLY A 445 -11.36 16.05 12.90
CA GLY A 445 -10.84 15.74 11.56
C GLY A 445 -11.48 16.67 10.55
N LEU A 446 -10.70 17.52 9.88
CA LEU A 446 -11.22 18.42 8.85
C LEU A 446 -10.99 17.81 7.47
N PHE A 447 -12.06 17.66 6.71
CA PHE A 447 -12.05 17.14 5.35
C PHE A 447 -12.65 18.17 4.38
N ARG A 448 -12.15 18.17 3.16
CA ARG A 448 -12.64 19.05 2.08
C ARG A 448 -13.35 18.28 0.96
N SER A 449 -13.65 17.00 1.25
CA SER A 449 -14.41 16.12 0.37
C SER A 449 -15.13 15.07 1.21
N MET A 450 -16.40 14.86 0.90
CA MET A 450 -17.21 13.80 1.53
C MET A 450 -16.62 12.40 1.24
N ASP A 451 -16.20 12.17 0.00
CA ASP A 451 -15.59 10.89 -0.39
C ASP A 451 -14.29 10.60 0.37
N ARG A 452 -13.39 11.62 0.49
CA ARG A 452 -12.15 11.46 1.26
C ARG A 452 -12.41 11.21 2.75
N CYS A 453 -13.44 11.84 3.32
CA CYS A 453 -13.84 11.58 4.69
C CYS A 453 -14.26 10.12 4.89
N PHE A 454 -15.21 9.62 4.12
CA PHE A 454 -15.67 8.23 4.24
C PHE A 454 -14.59 7.21 3.89
N ALA A 455 -13.73 7.49 2.90
CA ALA A 455 -12.55 6.66 2.62
C ALA A 455 -11.61 6.58 3.83
N THR A 456 -11.37 7.71 4.51
CA THR A 456 -10.55 7.75 5.72
C THR A 456 -11.18 6.97 6.86
N LEU A 457 -12.50 7.09 7.07
CA LEU A 457 -13.23 6.32 8.10
C LEU A 457 -13.17 4.81 7.82
N ASP A 458 -13.29 4.38 6.57
CA ASP A 458 -13.11 2.97 6.19
C ASP A 458 -11.69 2.47 6.52
N HIS A 459 -10.67 3.25 6.17
CA HIS A 459 -9.28 2.94 6.52
C HIS A 459 -9.05 2.89 8.04
N TRP A 460 -9.66 3.80 8.80
CA TRP A 460 -9.57 3.84 10.26
C TRP A 460 -10.15 2.57 10.89
N HIS A 461 -11.33 2.16 10.47
CA HIS A 461 -11.96 0.92 10.95
C HIS A 461 -11.14 -0.31 10.56
N LYS A 462 -10.75 -0.45 9.29
CA LYS A 462 -9.96 -1.60 8.80
C LYS A 462 -8.61 -1.73 9.50
N ARG A 463 -7.94 -0.59 9.78
CA ARG A 463 -6.70 -0.59 10.54
C ARG A 463 -6.88 -1.19 11.93
N GLU A 464 -7.89 -0.75 12.66
CA GLU A 464 -8.10 -1.20 14.03
C GLU A 464 -8.66 -2.64 14.09
N GLU A 465 -9.48 -3.05 13.14
CA GLU A 465 -9.90 -4.45 12.98
C GLU A 465 -8.70 -5.37 12.75
N ARG A 466 -7.79 -4.98 11.84
CA ARG A 466 -6.55 -5.70 11.57
C ARG A 466 -5.68 -5.80 12.83
N ARG A 467 -5.50 -4.71 13.56
CA ARG A 467 -4.70 -4.68 14.79
C ARG A 467 -5.37 -5.47 15.92
N GLY A 468 -6.69 -5.40 16.02
CA GLY A 468 -7.49 -6.16 17.00
C GLY A 468 -7.47 -7.67 16.76
N ALA A 469 -7.32 -8.10 15.51
CA ALA A 469 -7.14 -9.51 15.16
C ALA A 469 -5.78 -10.10 15.62
N GLY A 470 -4.84 -9.24 16.03
CA GLY A 470 -3.52 -9.65 16.47
C GLY A 470 -2.57 -10.03 15.32
N PRO A 471 -1.36 -10.48 15.64
CA PRO A 471 -0.37 -10.88 14.65
C PRO A 471 -0.89 -12.05 13.80
N ARG A 472 -0.81 -11.92 12.49
CA ARG A 472 -1.15 -13.01 11.57
C ARG A 472 -0.04 -14.06 11.61
N HIS A 473 -0.19 -15.07 12.44
CA HIS A 473 0.75 -16.18 12.47
C HIS A 473 0.52 -17.08 11.25
N TYR A 474 1.50 -17.07 10.35
CA TYR A 474 1.52 -18.03 9.26
C TYR A 474 1.73 -19.44 9.82
N GLN A 475 0.83 -20.35 9.46
CA GLN A 475 0.92 -21.76 9.76
C GLN A 475 0.90 -22.55 8.45
N ARG A 476 1.96 -23.33 8.22
CA ARG A 476 2.06 -24.18 7.03
C ARG A 476 0.95 -25.22 7.01
N VAL A 477 0.31 -25.37 5.85
CA VAL A 477 -0.77 -26.35 5.62
C VAL A 477 -0.29 -27.54 4.79
N ALA A 478 0.63 -27.35 3.85
CA ALA A 478 1.25 -28.44 3.10
C ALA A 478 2.19 -29.26 3.97
N ARG A 479 2.35 -30.53 3.61
CA ARG A 479 3.30 -31.43 4.28
C ARG A 479 4.73 -30.86 4.18
N PRO A 480 5.61 -31.12 5.18
CA PRO A 480 6.99 -30.64 5.12
C PRO A 480 7.76 -31.11 3.87
N GLU A 481 7.50 -32.33 3.40
CA GLU A 481 8.15 -32.97 2.27
C GLU A 481 7.66 -32.46 0.90
N ALA A 482 6.50 -31.76 0.86
CA ALA A 482 5.86 -31.32 -0.38
C ALA A 482 6.79 -30.50 -1.29
N ALA A 483 7.59 -29.61 -0.69
CA ALA A 483 8.54 -28.78 -1.43
C ALA A 483 9.60 -29.60 -2.17
N GLN A 484 10.14 -30.61 -1.50
CA GLN A 484 11.16 -31.48 -2.08
C GLN A 484 10.59 -32.42 -3.14
N GLU A 485 9.40 -32.98 -2.90
CA GLU A 485 8.69 -33.81 -3.88
C GLU A 485 8.38 -33.01 -5.16
N ALA A 486 7.83 -31.83 -5.02
CA ALA A 486 7.51 -30.93 -6.13
C ALA A 486 8.78 -30.54 -6.91
N ALA A 487 9.86 -30.17 -6.22
CA ALA A 487 11.12 -29.83 -6.89
C ALA A 487 11.66 -30.97 -7.74
N LYS A 488 11.57 -32.24 -7.25
CA LYS A 488 11.96 -33.42 -8.02
C LYS A 488 11.09 -33.61 -9.27
N LEU A 489 9.77 -33.44 -9.15
CA LEU A 489 8.84 -33.54 -10.28
C LEU A 489 9.10 -32.46 -11.33
N ILE A 490 9.30 -31.22 -10.90
CA ILE A 490 9.62 -30.09 -11.79
C ILE A 490 10.97 -30.33 -12.49
N ALA A 491 11.98 -30.81 -11.77
CA ALA A 491 13.29 -31.10 -12.37
C ALA A 491 13.24 -32.27 -13.36
N ALA A 492 12.35 -33.23 -13.17
CA ALA A 492 12.18 -34.38 -14.07
C ALA A 492 11.45 -34.01 -15.38
N ALA A 493 10.63 -32.97 -15.38
CA ALA A 493 9.96 -32.48 -16.58
C ALA A 493 11.00 -31.95 -17.59
N GLN A 494 10.88 -32.37 -18.83
CA GLN A 494 11.86 -32.05 -19.88
C GLN A 494 11.69 -30.65 -20.45
N ASP A 495 10.44 -30.22 -20.60
CA ASP A 495 10.10 -28.94 -21.22
C ASP A 495 10.05 -27.80 -20.17
N ARG A 496 10.15 -26.55 -20.64
CA ARG A 496 10.01 -25.36 -19.79
C ARG A 496 8.60 -25.26 -19.19
N THR A 497 7.59 -25.61 -19.98
CA THR A 497 6.19 -25.66 -19.54
C THR A 497 5.85 -27.12 -19.24
N LEU A 498 5.44 -27.38 -18.01
CA LEU A 498 4.99 -28.71 -17.62
C LEU A 498 3.68 -29.06 -18.35
N THR A 499 3.53 -30.32 -18.72
CA THR A 499 2.22 -30.83 -19.22
C THR A 499 1.18 -30.72 -18.08
N GLU A 500 -0.11 -30.69 -18.45
CA GLU A 500 -1.23 -30.65 -17.49
C GLU A 500 -1.11 -31.76 -16.43
N ARG A 501 -0.76 -32.95 -16.83
CA ARG A 501 -0.59 -34.10 -15.96
C ARG A 501 0.59 -33.93 -15.00
N GLU A 502 1.74 -33.49 -15.50
CA GLU A 502 2.92 -33.20 -14.66
C GLU A 502 2.61 -32.09 -13.65
N ALA A 503 1.97 -31.01 -14.09
CA ALA A 503 1.57 -29.90 -13.23
C ALA A 503 0.62 -30.39 -12.13
N LYS A 504 -0.40 -31.19 -12.43
CA LYS A 504 -1.30 -31.76 -11.44
C LYS A 504 -0.61 -32.70 -10.43
N GLN A 505 0.39 -33.48 -10.89
CA GLN A 505 1.21 -34.29 -9.97
C GLN A 505 1.99 -33.42 -8.96
N VAL A 506 2.56 -32.32 -9.43
CA VAL A 506 3.22 -31.32 -8.57
C VAL A 506 2.24 -30.74 -7.54
N LEU A 507 1.03 -30.34 -7.97
CA LEU A 507 0.01 -29.80 -7.07
C LEU A 507 -0.49 -30.84 -6.06
N ALA A 508 -0.63 -32.10 -6.47
CA ALA A 508 -1.00 -33.22 -5.59
C ALA A 508 0.04 -33.42 -4.46
N ALA A 509 1.33 -33.19 -4.70
CA ALA A 509 2.36 -33.26 -3.68
C ALA A 509 2.10 -32.23 -2.53
N TYR A 510 1.54 -31.07 -2.87
CA TYR A 510 1.09 -30.06 -1.88
C TYR A 510 -0.27 -30.39 -1.26
N GLY A 511 -0.93 -31.48 -1.68
CA GLY A 511 -2.25 -31.90 -1.20
C GLY A 511 -3.39 -31.07 -1.79
N VAL A 512 -3.18 -30.42 -2.92
CA VAL A 512 -4.25 -29.81 -3.72
C VAL A 512 -5.05 -30.95 -4.37
N PRO A 513 -6.38 -31.00 -4.21
CA PRO A 513 -7.19 -32.00 -4.88
C PRO A 513 -7.16 -31.79 -6.40
N VAL A 514 -6.77 -32.80 -7.13
CA VAL A 514 -6.75 -32.79 -8.60
C VAL A 514 -7.70 -33.84 -9.15
N VAL A 515 -8.28 -33.59 -10.33
CA VAL A 515 -9.12 -34.58 -10.98
C VAL A 515 -8.28 -35.83 -11.35
N PRO A 516 -8.75 -37.04 -11.03
CA PRO A 516 -8.05 -38.26 -11.45
C PRO A 516 -8.04 -38.36 -12.96
N GLU A 517 -6.92 -38.86 -13.53
CA GLU A 517 -6.77 -38.93 -14.97
C GLU A 517 -5.90 -40.11 -15.39
N ARG A 518 -6.05 -40.53 -16.66
CA ARG A 518 -5.20 -41.53 -17.28
C ARG A 518 -4.77 -41.08 -18.68
N LEU A 519 -3.48 -41.14 -18.94
CA LEU A 519 -2.92 -40.94 -20.26
C LEU A 519 -3.09 -42.24 -21.07
N THR A 520 -3.59 -42.11 -22.30
CA THR A 520 -3.89 -43.20 -23.20
C THR A 520 -3.36 -42.90 -24.60
N THR A 521 -2.93 -43.93 -25.32
CA THR A 521 -2.29 -43.79 -26.62
C THR A 521 -3.19 -44.28 -27.77
N ASN A 522 -4.29 -44.95 -27.44
CA ASN A 522 -5.24 -45.48 -28.43
C ASN A 522 -6.67 -45.49 -27.86
N GLU A 523 -7.66 -45.76 -28.75
CA GLU A 523 -9.08 -45.74 -28.40
C GLU A 523 -9.47 -46.81 -27.37
N ASP A 524 -8.84 -48.00 -27.41
CA ASP A 524 -9.17 -49.09 -26.48
C ASP A 524 -8.66 -48.82 -25.05
N GLU A 525 -7.46 -48.25 -24.94
CA GLU A 525 -6.95 -47.74 -23.65
C GLU A 525 -7.84 -46.62 -23.10
N ALA A 526 -8.28 -45.67 -23.95
CA ALA A 526 -9.18 -44.59 -23.57
C ALA A 526 -10.54 -45.14 -23.07
N LEU A 527 -11.07 -46.16 -23.73
CA LEU A 527 -12.30 -46.83 -23.31
C LEU A 527 -12.13 -47.56 -21.96
N ALA A 528 -11.01 -48.26 -21.77
CA ALA A 528 -10.71 -48.94 -20.52
C ALA A 528 -10.56 -47.93 -19.37
N ALA A 529 -9.91 -46.80 -19.65
CA ALA A 529 -9.76 -45.67 -18.68
C ALA A 529 -11.14 -45.10 -18.33
N ALA A 530 -12.01 -44.80 -19.29
CA ALA A 530 -13.34 -44.26 -19.08
C ALA A 530 -14.23 -45.21 -18.24
N LYS A 531 -14.18 -46.49 -18.51
CA LYS A 531 -14.90 -47.53 -17.72
C LYS A 531 -14.42 -47.59 -16.27
N ALA A 532 -13.12 -47.39 -16.04
CA ALA A 532 -12.52 -47.39 -14.69
C ALA A 532 -12.79 -46.11 -13.92
N LEU A 533 -12.85 -44.97 -14.60
CA LEU A 533 -13.07 -43.63 -13.99
C LEU A 533 -14.55 -43.30 -13.78
N GLY A 534 -15.44 -43.91 -14.56
CA GLY A 534 -16.89 -43.66 -14.53
C GLY A 534 -17.32 -42.57 -15.51
N TRP A 535 -18.51 -42.80 -16.12
CA TRP A 535 -19.12 -41.85 -17.06
C TRP A 535 -19.91 -40.76 -16.32
N PRO A 536 -20.07 -39.55 -16.88
CA PRO A 536 -19.47 -39.08 -18.16
C PRO A 536 -17.99 -38.67 -17.96
N VAL A 537 -17.21 -38.71 -19.06
CA VAL A 537 -15.81 -38.36 -19.10
C VAL A 537 -15.52 -37.15 -19.98
N ALA A 538 -14.39 -36.52 -19.76
CA ALA A 538 -13.74 -35.59 -20.68
C ALA A 538 -12.46 -36.20 -21.25
N ILE A 539 -12.13 -35.84 -22.49
CA ILE A 539 -10.84 -36.18 -23.08
C ILE A 539 -10.12 -34.94 -23.58
N LYS A 540 -8.80 -34.94 -23.44
CA LYS A 540 -7.94 -33.83 -23.84
C LYS A 540 -6.65 -34.38 -24.46
N VAL A 541 -6.15 -33.78 -25.54
CA VAL A 541 -4.82 -34.13 -26.04
C VAL A 541 -3.76 -33.63 -25.08
N GLU A 542 -2.82 -34.47 -24.69
CA GLU A 542 -1.62 -34.06 -23.93
C GLU A 542 -0.47 -33.80 -24.90
N SER A 543 -0.04 -32.56 -24.97
CA SER A 543 1.09 -32.12 -25.77
C SER A 543 1.78 -30.92 -25.08
N PRO A 544 3.11 -30.91 -24.95
CA PRO A 544 3.85 -29.75 -24.47
C PRO A 544 3.80 -28.56 -25.47
N ASP A 545 3.50 -28.85 -26.73
CA ASP A 545 3.52 -27.89 -27.84
C ASP A 545 2.13 -27.31 -28.15
N LEU A 546 1.06 -27.73 -27.42
CA LEU A 546 -0.33 -27.28 -27.56
C LEU A 546 -0.91 -26.76 -26.23
N PRO A 547 -0.51 -25.57 -25.76
CA PRO A 547 -0.97 -25.03 -24.49
C PRO A 547 -2.45 -24.57 -24.52
N HIS A 548 -2.95 -24.05 -25.67
CA HIS A 548 -4.32 -23.56 -25.85
C HIS A 548 -5.26 -24.61 -26.44
N LYS A 549 -5.66 -25.57 -25.63
CA LYS A 549 -6.41 -26.77 -26.04
C LYS A 549 -7.80 -26.47 -26.59
N THR A 550 -8.50 -25.48 -26.07
CA THR A 550 -9.86 -25.13 -26.47
C THR A 550 -9.90 -24.55 -27.86
N GLU A 551 -9.01 -23.61 -28.20
CA GLU A 551 -8.91 -22.99 -29.52
C GLU A 551 -8.50 -23.99 -30.59
N ALA A 552 -7.61 -24.92 -30.24
CA ALA A 552 -7.19 -25.99 -31.12
C ALA A 552 -8.25 -27.09 -31.30
N GLY A 553 -9.37 -27.06 -30.58
CA GLY A 553 -10.44 -28.06 -30.66
C GLY A 553 -10.03 -29.44 -30.18
N VAL A 554 -9.02 -29.54 -29.32
CA VAL A 554 -8.42 -30.82 -28.84
C VAL A 554 -8.97 -31.25 -27.48
N ILE A 555 -10.12 -30.71 -27.07
CA ILE A 555 -10.88 -31.11 -25.89
C ILE A 555 -12.29 -31.52 -26.29
N ARG A 556 -12.81 -32.59 -25.66
CA ARG A 556 -14.21 -32.99 -25.71
C ARG A 556 -14.71 -33.29 -24.30
N LEU A 557 -15.87 -32.76 -23.96
CA LEU A 557 -16.48 -32.86 -22.64
C LEU A 557 -17.78 -33.63 -22.66
N LYS A 558 -18.16 -34.17 -21.50
CA LYS A 558 -19.48 -34.81 -21.26
C LYS A 558 -19.76 -36.01 -22.15
N LEU A 559 -18.72 -36.78 -22.49
CA LEU A 559 -18.87 -38.01 -23.23
C LEU A 559 -19.55 -39.07 -22.36
N LYS A 560 -20.62 -39.70 -22.85
CA LYS A 560 -21.51 -40.52 -22.04
C LYS A 560 -21.34 -42.00 -22.26
N ASP A 561 -20.79 -42.40 -23.41
CA ASP A 561 -20.68 -43.79 -23.84
C ASP A 561 -19.46 -44.04 -24.71
N GLU A 562 -19.27 -45.32 -25.07
CA GLU A 562 -18.14 -45.80 -25.91
C GLU A 562 -18.14 -45.17 -27.31
N ALA A 563 -19.32 -45.00 -27.93
CA ALA A 563 -19.40 -44.49 -29.31
C ALA A 563 -18.95 -43.01 -29.34
N GLU A 564 -19.50 -42.18 -28.43
CA GLU A 564 -19.09 -40.79 -28.30
C GLU A 564 -17.59 -40.66 -27.98
N LEU A 565 -17.05 -41.53 -27.12
CA LEU A 565 -15.62 -41.50 -26.76
C LEU A 565 -14.73 -41.81 -27.98
N ARG A 566 -15.03 -42.86 -28.74
CA ARG A 566 -14.22 -43.25 -29.91
C ARG A 566 -14.24 -42.17 -31.00
N ASP A 567 -15.41 -41.60 -31.27
CA ASP A 567 -15.55 -40.51 -32.22
C ASP A 567 -14.81 -39.25 -31.77
N ALA A 568 -14.93 -38.90 -30.49
CA ALA A 568 -14.22 -37.79 -29.88
C ALA A 568 -12.70 -37.99 -29.91
N PHE A 569 -12.19 -39.21 -29.61
CA PHE A 569 -10.77 -39.53 -29.66
C PHE A 569 -10.17 -39.28 -31.03
N ARG A 570 -10.84 -39.80 -32.09
CA ARG A 570 -10.42 -39.57 -33.48
C ARG A 570 -10.43 -38.09 -33.84
N ALA A 571 -11.49 -37.37 -33.42
CA ALA A 571 -11.64 -35.95 -33.71
C ALA A 571 -10.54 -35.11 -33.04
N VAL A 572 -10.25 -35.31 -31.74
CA VAL A 572 -9.22 -34.52 -31.06
C VAL A 572 -7.82 -34.80 -31.59
N MET A 573 -7.52 -36.06 -31.97
CA MET A 573 -6.25 -36.42 -32.59
C MET A 573 -6.10 -35.83 -34.01
N ALA A 574 -7.18 -35.78 -34.79
CA ALA A 574 -7.20 -35.15 -36.11
C ALA A 574 -7.00 -33.63 -35.98
N ASN A 575 -7.72 -33.01 -35.06
CA ASN A 575 -7.61 -31.57 -34.81
C ASN A 575 -6.20 -31.18 -34.34
N ALA A 576 -5.59 -31.96 -33.45
CA ALA A 576 -4.23 -31.70 -32.99
C ALA A 576 -3.21 -31.72 -34.16
N LYS A 577 -3.31 -32.72 -35.03
CA LYS A 577 -2.47 -32.83 -36.25
C LYS A 577 -2.73 -31.72 -37.25
N HIS A 578 -3.99 -31.28 -37.36
CA HIS A 578 -4.34 -30.18 -38.27
C HIS A 578 -3.83 -28.82 -37.75
N HIS A 579 -4.03 -28.55 -36.43
CA HIS A 579 -3.66 -27.27 -35.83
C HIS A 579 -2.14 -27.11 -35.67
N ALA A 580 -1.45 -28.19 -35.30
CA ALA A 580 0.00 -28.20 -35.13
C ALA A 580 0.61 -29.53 -35.67
N PRO A 581 0.90 -29.58 -36.97
CA PRO A 581 1.37 -30.84 -37.64
C PRO A 581 2.66 -31.40 -37.04
N ASN A 582 3.49 -30.58 -36.46
CA ASN A 582 4.80 -30.95 -35.91
C ASN A 582 4.80 -31.04 -34.34
N ALA A 583 3.65 -30.89 -33.69
CA ALA A 583 3.55 -30.98 -32.25
C ALA A 583 3.81 -32.40 -31.75
N ARG A 584 4.56 -32.50 -30.66
CA ARG A 584 4.75 -33.78 -29.95
C ARG A 584 3.46 -34.11 -29.20
N ILE A 585 2.82 -35.20 -29.53
CA ILE A 585 1.60 -35.67 -28.88
C ILE A 585 1.95 -36.84 -27.98
N ASN A 586 1.84 -36.68 -26.66
CA ASN A 586 2.09 -37.75 -25.69
C ASN A 586 0.94 -38.78 -25.66
N GLY A 587 -0.27 -38.34 -25.99
CA GLY A 587 -1.49 -39.15 -25.98
C GLY A 587 -2.73 -38.31 -25.70
N VAL A 588 -3.76 -38.98 -25.21
CA VAL A 588 -5.04 -38.37 -24.81
C VAL A 588 -5.30 -38.66 -23.34
N LEU A 589 -5.49 -37.61 -22.54
CA LEU A 589 -5.92 -37.70 -21.15
C LEU A 589 -7.41 -38.01 -21.09
N VAL A 590 -7.79 -38.96 -20.29
CA VAL A 590 -9.19 -39.29 -19.94
C VAL A 590 -9.43 -38.95 -18.52
N GLN A 591 -10.47 -38.14 -18.22
CA GLN A 591 -10.81 -37.64 -16.90
C GLN A 591 -12.32 -37.80 -16.64
N PRO A 592 -12.78 -38.10 -15.40
CA PRO A 592 -14.20 -38.03 -15.11
C PRO A 592 -14.63 -36.54 -15.11
N MET A 593 -15.89 -36.29 -15.43
CA MET A 593 -16.43 -34.93 -15.31
C MET A 593 -16.50 -34.55 -13.82
N ALA A 594 -15.98 -33.39 -13.49
CA ALA A 594 -16.17 -32.81 -12.17
C ALA A 594 -17.67 -32.49 -11.93
N LYS A 595 -18.11 -32.55 -10.67
CA LYS A 595 -19.48 -32.14 -10.29
C LYS A 595 -19.68 -30.66 -10.67
N PRO A 596 -20.86 -30.32 -11.22
CA PRO A 596 -21.16 -28.89 -11.51
C PRO A 596 -21.03 -28.04 -10.25
N GLY A 597 -20.31 -26.95 -10.33
CA GLY A 597 -20.04 -26.06 -9.22
C GLY A 597 -19.56 -24.68 -9.70
N VAL A 598 -19.12 -23.87 -8.76
CA VAL A 598 -18.52 -22.56 -9.06
C VAL A 598 -17.08 -22.78 -9.54
N GLU A 599 -16.72 -22.14 -10.63
CA GLU A 599 -15.37 -22.17 -11.18
C GLU A 599 -14.54 -21.02 -10.59
N ILE A 600 -13.36 -21.35 -10.07
CA ILE A 600 -12.38 -20.42 -9.51
C ILE A 600 -11.07 -20.60 -10.25
N MET A 601 -10.41 -19.49 -10.54
CA MET A 601 -9.03 -19.46 -11.00
C MET A 601 -8.11 -19.11 -9.83
N VAL A 602 -7.02 -19.85 -9.65
CA VAL A 602 -5.95 -19.50 -8.72
C VAL A 602 -4.62 -19.59 -9.45
N GLY A 603 -3.96 -18.44 -9.60
CA GLY A 603 -2.66 -18.36 -10.22
C GLY A 603 -1.58 -17.90 -9.23
N ALA A 604 -0.33 -18.09 -9.60
CA ALA A 604 0.80 -17.46 -8.93
C ALA A 604 1.85 -17.00 -9.94
N ARG A 605 2.51 -15.90 -9.62
CA ARG A 605 3.59 -15.34 -10.43
C ARG A 605 4.73 -14.91 -9.53
N ILE A 606 5.94 -15.07 -10.00
CA ILE A 606 7.12 -14.54 -9.31
C ILE A 606 7.39 -13.13 -9.81
N ASP A 607 7.08 -12.15 -8.96
CA ASP A 607 7.40 -10.75 -9.24
C ASP A 607 8.88 -10.49 -8.94
N PRO A 608 9.63 -9.85 -9.86
CA PRO A 608 11.08 -9.65 -9.68
C PRO A 608 11.43 -8.76 -8.48
N LEU A 609 10.51 -7.93 -7.99
CA LEU A 609 10.72 -7.03 -6.85
C LEU A 609 10.08 -7.53 -5.55
N MET A 610 8.87 -8.09 -5.66
CA MET A 610 8.06 -8.49 -4.50
C MET A 610 8.13 -9.99 -4.19
N GLY A 611 8.77 -10.78 -5.08
CA GLY A 611 8.78 -12.24 -4.94
C GLY A 611 7.45 -12.89 -5.32
N PRO A 612 7.09 -14.03 -4.71
CA PRO A 612 5.93 -14.80 -5.11
C PRO A 612 4.61 -14.10 -4.75
N LEU A 613 3.74 -13.98 -5.73
CA LEU A 613 2.39 -13.43 -5.63
C LEU A 613 1.37 -14.53 -5.92
N VAL A 614 0.25 -14.55 -5.20
CA VAL A 614 -0.90 -15.41 -5.50
C VAL A 614 -2.08 -14.55 -5.90
N VAL A 615 -2.78 -14.96 -6.93
CA VAL A 615 -4.01 -14.32 -7.42
C VAL A 615 -5.16 -15.31 -7.36
N ALA A 616 -6.32 -14.87 -6.91
CA ALA A 616 -7.56 -15.63 -6.98
C ALA A 616 -8.63 -14.82 -7.73
N GLY A 617 -9.43 -15.48 -8.55
CA GLY A 617 -10.51 -14.88 -9.31
C GLY A 617 -11.64 -15.88 -9.54
N LEU A 618 -12.81 -15.40 -9.92
CA LEU A 618 -13.85 -16.30 -10.43
C LEU A 618 -13.37 -16.91 -11.75
N GLY A 619 -13.70 -18.16 -12.07
CA GLY A 619 -13.42 -18.82 -13.33
C GLY A 619 -14.52 -18.60 -14.38
N GLY A 620 -14.29 -19.11 -15.60
CA GLY A 620 -15.24 -19.05 -16.70
C GLY A 620 -15.13 -17.83 -17.61
N VAL A 621 -15.84 -17.82 -18.74
CA VAL A 621 -15.72 -16.86 -19.85
C VAL A 621 -15.95 -15.39 -19.43
N LEU A 622 -16.76 -15.14 -18.41
CA LEU A 622 -17.06 -13.79 -17.94
C LEU A 622 -15.90 -13.14 -17.19
N VAL A 623 -14.99 -13.91 -16.63
CA VAL A 623 -13.89 -13.41 -15.80
C VAL A 623 -12.81 -12.71 -16.60
N GLU A 624 -12.49 -13.23 -17.77
CA GLU A 624 -11.56 -12.59 -18.69
C GLU A 624 -12.03 -11.19 -19.11
N LEU A 625 -13.35 -11.02 -19.22
CA LEU A 625 -13.98 -9.72 -19.54
C LEU A 625 -14.05 -8.78 -18.33
N MET A 626 -14.36 -9.30 -17.15
CA MET A 626 -14.60 -8.47 -15.95
C MET A 626 -13.33 -8.18 -15.14
N ARG A 627 -12.25 -8.92 -15.36
CA ARG A 627 -10.97 -8.82 -14.60
C ARG A 627 -11.19 -8.80 -13.08
N ASP A 628 -12.11 -9.65 -12.60
CA ASP A 628 -12.46 -9.75 -11.19
C ASP A 628 -11.49 -10.70 -10.48
N SER A 629 -10.39 -10.15 -10.00
CA SER A 629 -9.36 -10.90 -9.30
C SER A 629 -8.78 -10.11 -8.13
N ALA A 630 -8.32 -10.81 -7.12
CA ALA A 630 -7.61 -10.27 -5.97
C ALA A 630 -6.23 -10.90 -5.84
N LEU A 631 -5.25 -10.13 -5.37
CA LEU A 631 -3.84 -10.51 -5.30
C LEU A 631 -3.30 -10.33 -3.88
N ALA A 632 -2.40 -11.23 -3.46
CA ALA A 632 -1.64 -11.16 -2.22
C ALA A 632 -0.21 -11.63 -2.38
N LEU A 633 0.67 -11.25 -1.45
CA LEU A 633 2.00 -11.85 -1.32
C LEU A 633 1.89 -13.29 -0.82
N ALA A 634 2.66 -14.20 -1.42
CA ALA A 634 2.75 -15.58 -0.95
C ALA A 634 3.91 -15.75 0.06
N PRO A 635 3.83 -16.69 1.02
CA PRO A 635 2.65 -17.50 1.32
C PRO A 635 1.57 -16.70 2.06
N VAL A 636 0.30 -17.06 1.88
CA VAL A 636 -0.83 -16.45 2.57
C VAL A 636 -1.28 -17.31 3.75
N THR A 637 -1.83 -16.67 4.77
CA THR A 637 -2.58 -17.35 5.83
C THR A 637 -3.98 -17.71 5.36
N LYS A 638 -4.68 -18.61 6.08
CA LYS A 638 -6.07 -18.97 5.78
C LYS A 638 -7.01 -17.77 5.83
N THR A 639 -6.76 -16.83 6.74
CA THR A 639 -7.50 -15.57 6.84
C THR A 639 -7.27 -14.70 5.61
N GLU A 640 -6.02 -14.54 5.18
CA GLU A 640 -5.70 -13.77 3.96
C GLU A 640 -6.30 -14.41 2.70
N ALA A 641 -6.34 -15.73 2.62
CA ALA A 641 -7.00 -16.44 1.52
C ALA A 641 -8.52 -16.16 1.49
N ARG A 642 -9.18 -16.11 2.66
CA ARG A 642 -10.59 -15.71 2.76
C ARG A 642 -10.80 -14.24 2.39
N ASP A 643 -9.90 -13.35 2.85
CA ASP A 643 -9.94 -11.93 2.50
C ASP A 643 -9.79 -11.72 0.99
N LEU A 644 -8.93 -12.50 0.31
CA LEU A 644 -8.81 -12.50 -1.15
C LEU A 644 -10.15 -12.80 -1.83
N LEU A 645 -10.80 -13.87 -1.43
CA LEU A 645 -12.10 -14.27 -1.98
C LEU A 645 -13.19 -13.23 -1.66
N GLY A 646 -13.15 -12.62 -0.48
CA GLY A 646 -14.07 -11.57 -0.06
C GLY A 646 -13.97 -10.28 -0.86
N ARG A 647 -12.83 -10.02 -1.53
CA ARG A 647 -12.59 -8.84 -2.38
C ARG A 647 -13.16 -9.00 -3.79
N LEU A 648 -13.54 -10.21 -4.20
CA LEU A 648 -14.12 -10.46 -5.53
C LEU A 648 -15.48 -9.78 -5.65
N LYS A 649 -15.71 -9.06 -6.73
CA LYS A 649 -16.99 -8.40 -7.02
C LYS A 649 -18.13 -9.42 -7.17
N GLY A 650 -17.83 -10.55 -7.80
CA GLY A 650 -18.74 -11.66 -8.01
C GLY A 650 -18.83 -12.65 -6.87
N ARG A 651 -18.33 -12.35 -5.66
CA ARG A 651 -18.33 -13.25 -4.49
C ARG A 651 -19.68 -13.87 -4.14
N ALA A 652 -20.79 -13.21 -4.50
CA ALA A 652 -22.13 -13.75 -4.30
C ALA A 652 -22.34 -15.13 -4.96
N ALA A 653 -21.57 -15.43 -6.02
CA ALA A 653 -21.59 -16.77 -6.63
C ALA A 653 -21.05 -17.84 -5.68
N LEU A 654 -20.11 -17.50 -4.79
CA LEU A 654 -19.55 -18.39 -3.77
C LEU A 654 -20.50 -18.58 -2.57
N GLU A 655 -21.35 -17.61 -2.31
CA GLU A 655 -22.30 -17.62 -1.19
C GLU A 655 -23.59 -18.42 -1.49
N GLY A 656 -23.72 -18.94 -2.70
CA GLY A 656 -24.90 -19.66 -3.17
C GLY A 656 -25.89 -18.76 -3.91
N PHE A 657 -25.79 -18.72 -5.22
CA PHE A 657 -26.62 -17.86 -6.07
C PHE A 657 -27.61 -18.71 -6.89
N ARG A 658 -28.89 -18.30 -6.98
CA ARG A 658 -29.96 -18.94 -7.77
C ARG A 658 -30.12 -20.43 -7.51
N GLY A 659 -30.01 -20.86 -6.22
CA GLY A 659 -30.22 -22.24 -5.83
C GLY A 659 -28.99 -23.15 -5.97
N ALA A 660 -27.85 -22.64 -6.40
CA ALA A 660 -26.58 -23.35 -6.30
C ALA A 660 -26.13 -23.43 -4.83
N PRO A 661 -25.55 -24.55 -4.37
CA PRO A 661 -25.03 -24.66 -3.03
C PRO A 661 -23.88 -23.67 -2.80
N ALA A 662 -23.80 -23.10 -1.59
CA ALA A 662 -22.65 -22.27 -1.20
C ALA A 662 -21.35 -23.10 -1.28
N ALA A 663 -20.28 -22.45 -1.71
CA ALA A 663 -18.94 -23.01 -1.70
C ALA A 663 -18.42 -23.18 -0.26
N ASP A 664 -17.74 -24.27 0.02
CA ASP A 664 -16.97 -24.42 1.26
C ASP A 664 -15.75 -23.49 1.24
N MET A 665 -15.91 -22.33 1.86
CA MET A 665 -14.89 -21.28 1.93
C MET A 665 -13.64 -21.72 2.68
N ASP A 666 -13.74 -22.65 3.63
CA ASP A 666 -12.60 -23.22 4.34
C ASP A 666 -11.76 -24.09 3.42
N ARG A 667 -12.42 -24.96 2.66
CA ARG A 667 -11.78 -25.83 1.69
C ARG A 667 -11.08 -25.05 0.59
N LEU A 668 -11.75 -24.03 0.06
CA LEU A 668 -11.19 -23.18 -0.97
C LEU A 668 -9.99 -22.37 -0.44
N SER A 669 -10.10 -21.83 0.78
CA SER A 669 -9.00 -21.14 1.43
C SER A 669 -7.78 -22.03 1.64
N ASP A 670 -7.99 -23.30 2.07
CA ASP A 670 -6.90 -24.27 2.22
C ASP A 670 -6.17 -24.56 0.89
N ILE A 671 -6.91 -24.62 -0.22
CA ILE A 671 -6.32 -24.80 -1.57
C ILE A 671 -5.46 -23.59 -1.93
N ILE A 672 -5.99 -22.36 -1.73
CA ILE A 672 -5.24 -21.11 -2.01
C ILE A 672 -3.96 -21.05 -1.16
N VAL A 673 -4.03 -21.40 0.13
CA VAL A 673 -2.85 -21.46 1.01
C VAL A 673 -1.81 -22.41 0.44
N ARG A 674 -2.19 -23.65 0.07
CA ARG A 674 -1.28 -24.66 -0.49
C ARG A 674 -0.61 -24.21 -1.80
N LEU A 675 -1.38 -23.56 -2.68
CA LEU A 675 -0.85 -23.01 -3.94
C LEU A 675 0.10 -21.84 -3.68
N SER A 676 -0.19 -21.01 -2.67
CA SER A 676 0.70 -19.92 -2.25
C SER A 676 1.99 -20.45 -1.61
N GLU A 677 1.91 -21.53 -0.84
CA GLU A 677 3.07 -22.23 -0.29
C GLU A 677 3.96 -22.82 -1.40
N PHE A 678 3.33 -23.45 -2.39
CA PHE A 678 4.02 -23.92 -3.57
C PHE A 678 4.79 -22.79 -4.28
N ALA A 679 4.13 -21.65 -4.53
CA ALA A 679 4.78 -20.51 -5.18
C ALA A 679 5.96 -19.95 -4.35
N ALA A 680 5.82 -19.92 -3.03
CA ALA A 680 6.87 -19.44 -2.13
C ALA A 680 8.07 -20.41 -2.06
N ASP A 681 7.80 -21.72 -1.97
CA ASP A 681 8.84 -22.75 -1.88
C ASP A 681 9.62 -22.91 -3.21
N GLN A 682 8.96 -22.74 -4.35
CA GLN A 682 9.53 -22.95 -5.67
C GLN A 682 9.90 -21.66 -6.41
N ARG A 683 9.95 -20.52 -5.71
CA ARG A 683 10.15 -19.18 -6.29
C ARG A 683 11.39 -19.04 -7.19
N ASP A 684 12.44 -19.85 -6.93
CA ASP A 684 13.67 -19.81 -7.70
C ASP A 684 13.67 -20.79 -8.87
N VAL A 685 12.61 -21.61 -9.02
CA VAL A 685 12.50 -22.70 -9.99
C VAL A 685 11.40 -22.47 -11.01
N ILE A 686 10.34 -21.71 -10.62
CA ILE A 686 9.20 -21.41 -11.48
C ILE A 686 9.07 -19.92 -11.74
N THR A 687 8.42 -19.54 -12.83
CA THR A 687 8.01 -18.17 -13.11
C THR A 687 6.52 -17.96 -12.95
N GLU A 688 5.72 -18.99 -13.22
CA GLU A 688 4.27 -18.91 -13.28
C GLU A 688 3.60 -20.23 -12.89
N LEU A 689 2.45 -20.11 -12.25
CA LEU A 689 1.46 -21.17 -12.02
C LEU A 689 0.10 -20.62 -12.41
N ASP A 690 -0.70 -21.42 -13.13
CA ASP A 690 -2.13 -21.17 -13.35
C ASP A 690 -2.92 -22.45 -13.10
N VAL A 691 -3.94 -22.37 -12.25
CA VAL A 691 -4.88 -23.47 -11.96
C VAL A 691 -6.26 -22.95 -12.33
N ASN A 692 -6.74 -23.35 -13.49
CA ASN A 692 -7.96 -22.84 -14.09
C ASN A 692 -8.68 -23.89 -14.96
N PRO A 693 -9.85 -24.39 -14.50
CA PRO A 693 -10.55 -24.02 -13.28
C PRO A 693 -10.23 -24.94 -12.08
N ILE A 694 -10.46 -24.42 -10.89
CA ILE A 694 -10.79 -25.19 -9.71
C ILE A 694 -12.32 -25.19 -9.61
N ILE A 695 -12.97 -26.35 -9.65
CA ILE A 695 -14.42 -26.46 -9.54
C ILE A 695 -14.76 -26.77 -8.08
N ILE A 696 -15.61 -25.93 -7.45
CA ILE A 696 -16.09 -26.14 -6.09
C ILE A 696 -17.60 -26.33 -6.07
N ALA A 697 -18.05 -27.48 -5.55
CA ALA A 697 -19.44 -27.88 -5.43
C ALA A 697 -19.74 -28.29 -3.98
N GLY A 698 -20.22 -27.36 -3.15
CA GLY A 698 -20.33 -27.57 -1.72
C GLY A 698 -18.96 -27.83 -1.09
N SER A 699 -18.76 -28.99 -0.44
CA SER A 699 -17.48 -29.40 0.16
C SER A 699 -16.48 -30.04 -0.83
N ASP A 700 -16.95 -30.39 -2.04
CA ASP A 700 -16.08 -30.97 -3.07
C ASP A 700 -15.38 -29.85 -3.84
N ALA A 701 -14.05 -29.86 -3.86
CA ALA A 701 -13.24 -28.94 -4.62
C ALA A 701 -12.14 -29.71 -5.37
N VAL A 702 -11.97 -29.46 -6.67
CA VAL A 702 -11.00 -30.18 -7.48
C VAL A 702 -10.40 -29.27 -8.56
N ALA A 703 -9.08 -29.28 -8.70
CA ALA A 703 -8.38 -28.64 -9.81
C ALA A 703 -8.50 -29.52 -11.07
N VAL A 704 -9.05 -28.94 -12.13
CA VAL A 704 -9.33 -29.65 -13.39
C VAL A 704 -8.21 -29.47 -14.41
N ASP A 705 -7.62 -28.30 -14.44
CA ASP A 705 -6.47 -27.98 -15.30
C ASP A 705 -5.41 -27.20 -14.53
N ALA A 706 -4.16 -27.37 -14.92
CA ALA A 706 -3.03 -26.70 -14.30
C ALA A 706 -1.89 -26.50 -15.30
N LEU A 707 -1.24 -25.34 -15.20
CA LEU A 707 -0.05 -24.95 -15.95
C LEU A 707 1.04 -24.51 -14.97
N ILE A 708 2.26 -25.01 -15.16
CA ILE A 708 3.46 -24.55 -14.43
C ILE A 708 4.54 -24.24 -15.46
N VAL A 709 5.13 -23.05 -15.36
CA VAL A 709 6.23 -22.60 -16.21
C VAL A 709 7.50 -22.49 -15.37
N LYS A 710 8.57 -23.18 -15.80
CA LYS A 710 9.89 -23.11 -15.16
C LYS A 710 10.57 -21.77 -15.45
N ALA A 711 11.48 -21.38 -14.58
CA ALA A 711 12.32 -20.19 -14.70
C ALA A 711 13.31 -20.22 -15.86
#